data_32201dcb4681db2b34f26608b9791948
#
_entry.id   32201dcb4681db2b34f26608b9791948
#
_cell.length_a   1.000
_cell.length_b   1.000
_cell.length_c   1.000
_cell.angle_alpha   90.00
_cell.angle_beta   90.00
_cell.angle_gamma   90.00
#
_symmetry.space_group_name_H-M   'P 1'
#
loop_
_entity.id
_entity.type
_entity.pdbx_description
1 polymer ?
#
loop_
_entity_poly.entity_id
_entity_poly.type
_entity_poly.pdbx_seq_one_letter_code
_entity_poly.pdbx_strand_id
1 'polypeptide(L)'
;MDAPIEVDTQRARFQNSTGRNIQYVDDVSWIKSKHTLQFGGNFRHIPTIHIRNDKVVGSLASLEALSDADVSTFLSAIPSSERPPTCSVTLTTGCLQSGDAQRWDRLYASTLGLVDNIGILTTRDGSLKALPFGTPLANDTTLNAVEFYGQDVFRITPNLTLTYGLSYGWQTAPKERLNRQTLVVDTSNNNQSLTGPGYIAAKEAAALQGKMYNPTLGFDPVKSAGRNVFNIDWGDVAPRASVAWTPTFDSGFLHRMTGNRKTVIRGGFGLVYDRINTVQSVIIPMLGVGFAQTISVGAPLCNASGTPGAGCNAAAGTGSPGAASFRVGVDGSLPLPTVPAVSIPVVPSTPFGELFSFQDDPNTKVGRSRAGDLTIQREIPGNMIVEIGWTGRWSDRLPQGVNFNSAPYFFVDQASKQSFAQAYDAVATALAAGQTPAAQPFFENQLAGLIGSACAGSSTATTATQFLANAAASNFTGGLVSSLFSVMDGRRTCLGLPTFQNRQLFDLHMRTYIGKSNYNGLIATLRKRTSHGLTFDATYTFSKTLDQNISNQNQAGIYSNSYFPNVDYGPSLFDRTHIFNLSYVYDLPLGKGHRFGGGSWTSRLLGGWYTSGIFSAFSGLPLFVTESSQVWGGGSIFGFAVGMIPTVNPSSFGNSVHGGVTGSNGIGTTGNPANKGTGLNLFADPAAVFGDFRNVQISKDGRTGRANPIRGLPYWNLDSSLGKKTALTERVSFRITADFFNIFNHVNFVDPTLSLTQKASFGVISTQLVPTNRDNTLADGSRWIQLGLRFEF
;
A
#
# COMPACT_ATOMS: atom_id res chain seq x y z
N MET A 1 21.20 1.39 -7.66
CA MET A 1 22.69 1.37 -7.62
C MET A 1 23.12 -0.08 -7.45
N ASP A 2 23.83 -0.61 -8.39
CA ASP A 2 24.48 -1.91 -8.23
C ASP A 2 25.88 -1.66 -7.66
N ALA A 3 26.00 -1.78 -6.33
CA ALA A 3 27.27 -1.62 -5.65
C ALA A 3 27.88 -3.00 -5.33
N PRO A 4 29.22 -3.15 -5.34
CA PRO A 4 29.87 -4.41 -4.96
C PRO A 4 29.67 -4.77 -3.49
N ILE A 5 29.15 -3.84 -2.70
CA ILE A 5 28.81 -3.98 -1.27
C ILE A 5 27.37 -3.51 -1.09
N GLU A 6 26.68 -4.10 -0.12
CA GLU A 6 25.32 -3.69 0.18
C GLU A 6 25.29 -2.24 0.69
N VAL A 7 24.76 -1.36 -0.13
CA VAL A 7 24.69 0.09 0.14
C VAL A 7 23.83 0.39 1.37
N ASP A 8 22.83 -0.43 1.65
CA ASP A 8 21.95 -0.26 2.81
C ASP A 8 22.68 -0.52 4.14
N THR A 9 23.68 -1.38 4.15
CA THR A 9 24.55 -1.59 5.32
C THR A 9 25.47 -0.38 5.58
N GLN A 10 25.87 0.33 4.54
CA GLN A 10 26.66 1.56 4.65
C GLN A 10 25.82 2.80 5.00
N ARG A 11 24.54 2.80 4.63
CA ARG A 11 23.59 3.80 5.06
C ARG A 11 23.07 3.41 6.44
N ALA A 12 23.81 3.69 7.49
CA ALA A 12 23.31 3.54 8.85
C ALA A 12 22.03 4.38 9.03
N ARG A 13 20.90 3.82 8.56
CA ARG A 13 19.58 4.43 8.68
C ARG A 13 19.13 4.31 10.11
N PHE A 14 18.99 5.44 10.72
CA PHE A 14 18.45 5.50 12.05
C PHE A 14 17.11 6.24 11.99
N GLN A 15 16.14 5.65 12.62
CA GLN A 15 14.83 6.23 12.84
C GLN A 15 14.46 5.98 14.30
N ASN A 16 14.25 7.04 15.04
CA ASN A 16 13.78 6.98 16.41
C ASN A 16 12.44 7.70 16.52
N SER A 17 11.43 7.00 17.03
CA SER A 17 10.12 7.58 17.31
C SER A 17 9.77 7.34 18.76
N THR A 18 9.68 8.42 19.55
CA THR A 18 9.24 8.39 20.93
C THR A 18 7.85 8.99 21.01
N GLY A 19 6.84 8.13 21.17
CA GLY A 19 5.46 8.53 21.41
C GLY A 19 5.07 8.25 22.86
N ARG A 20 4.42 9.19 23.50
CA ARG A 20 3.80 9.01 24.82
C ARG A 20 2.29 9.18 24.67
N ASN A 21 1.52 8.45 25.46
CA ASN A 21 0.09 8.62 25.58
C ASN A 21 -0.21 8.89 27.06
N ILE A 22 -0.48 10.13 27.38
CA ILE A 22 -0.89 10.56 28.73
C ILE A 22 -2.41 10.66 28.67
N GLN A 23 -3.07 9.82 29.44
CA GLN A 23 -4.52 9.67 29.39
C GLN A 23 -5.11 9.81 30.79
N TYR A 24 -6.16 10.61 30.89
CA TYR A 24 -7.00 10.74 32.06
C TYR A 24 -8.41 10.25 31.68
N VAL A 25 -8.91 9.29 32.44
CA VAL A 25 -10.24 8.71 32.24
C VAL A 25 -10.95 8.70 33.60
N ASP A 26 -12.18 9.17 33.61
CA ASP A 26 -13.04 9.07 34.78
C ASP A 26 -14.45 8.67 34.35
N ASP A 27 -15.03 7.68 35.06
CA ASP A 27 -16.33 7.11 34.75
C ASP A 27 -17.19 7.04 36.02
N VAL A 28 -18.40 7.53 35.91
CA VAL A 28 -19.41 7.48 36.97
C VAL A 28 -20.58 6.58 36.56
N SER A 29 -20.94 5.65 37.40
CA SER A 29 -22.13 4.78 37.22
C SER A 29 -23.15 5.06 38.30
N TRP A 30 -24.39 5.36 37.90
CA TRP A 30 -25.51 5.60 38.82
C TRP A 30 -26.65 4.65 38.52
N ILE A 31 -26.99 3.79 39.51
CA ILE A 31 -28.04 2.80 39.38
C ILE A 31 -29.30 3.35 40.06
N LYS A 32 -30.40 3.46 39.31
CA LYS A 32 -31.70 3.89 39.81
C LYS A 32 -32.81 3.02 39.24
N SER A 33 -33.35 2.14 40.05
CA SER A 33 -34.45 1.21 39.67
C SER A 33 -34.03 0.34 38.45
N LYS A 34 -34.66 0.53 37.29
CA LYS A 34 -34.43 -0.19 36.07
C LYS A 34 -33.35 0.44 35.17
N HIS A 35 -32.79 1.56 35.59
CA HIS A 35 -31.83 2.35 34.84
C HIS A 35 -30.42 2.20 35.43
N THR A 36 -29.44 2.04 34.58
CA THR A 36 -28.03 2.18 34.93
C THR A 36 -27.45 3.25 34.04
N LEU A 37 -27.35 4.46 34.59
CA LEU A 37 -26.78 5.62 33.91
C LEU A 37 -25.27 5.59 34.09
N GLN A 38 -24.56 5.78 32.98
CA GLN A 38 -23.10 5.87 32.94
C GLN A 38 -22.67 7.14 32.22
N PHE A 39 -21.76 7.89 32.84
CA PHE A 39 -21.20 9.09 32.29
C PHE A 39 -19.68 9.02 32.42
N GLY A 40 -18.96 9.51 31.47
CA GLY A 40 -17.52 9.52 31.57
C GLY A 40 -16.86 10.52 30.66
N GLY A 41 -15.58 10.74 30.92
CA GLY A 41 -14.72 11.58 30.13
C GLY A 41 -13.36 10.97 29.93
N ASN A 42 -12.78 11.25 28.79
CA ASN A 42 -11.45 10.78 28.40
C ASN A 42 -10.70 11.95 27.78
N PHE A 43 -9.59 12.32 28.40
CA PHE A 43 -8.64 13.28 27.84
C PHE A 43 -7.33 12.58 27.53
N ARG A 44 -6.79 12.84 26.37
CA ARG A 44 -5.48 12.29 25.93
C ARG A 44 -4.59 13.40 25.44
N HIS A 45 -3.35 13.37 25.88
CA HIS A 45 -2.26 14.19 25.41
C HIS A 45 -1.18 13.28 24.81
N ILE A 46 -0.90 13.46 23.51
CA ILE A 46 -0.04 12.56 22.73
C ILE A 46 1.13 13.38 22.16
N PRO A 47 2.21 13.58 22.94
CA PRO A 47 3.45 14.13 22.40
C PRO A 47 4.20 13.03 21.63
N THR A 48 4.71 13.38 20.45
CA THR A 48 5.49 12.48 19.60
C THR A 48 6.72 13.19 19.08
N ILE A 49 7.90 12.65 19.38
CA ILE A 49 9.17 13.10 18.82
C ILE A 49 9.61 12.05 17.81
N HIS A 50 9.89 12.48 16.58
CA HIS A 50 10.39 11.61 15.54
C HIS A 50 11.68 12.21 14.97
N ILE A 51 12.75 11.42 14.95
CA ILE A 51 14.06 11.81 14.43
C ILE A 51 14.50 10.74 13.43
N ARG A 52 14.95 11.17 12.26
CA ARG A 52 15.44 10.25 11.24
C ARG A 52 16.59 10.86 10.44
N ASN A 53 17.57 10.04 10.08
CA ASN A 53 18.72 10.42 9.27
C ASN A 53 18.76 9.72 7.90
N ASP A 54 17.83 8.83 7.59
CA ASP A 54 17.83 8.02 6.37
C ASP A 54 17.78 8.84 5.07
N LYS A 55 17.48 10.13 5.16
CA LYS A 55 17.48 11.06 4.03
C LYS A 55 18.62 12.06 4.06
N VAL A 56 19.35 12.20 5.17
CA VAL A 56 20.48 13.13 5.32
C VAL A 56 21.84 12.48 5.09
N VAL A 57 21.90 11.16 5.07
CA VAL A 57 23.08 10.45 4.60
C VAL A 57 23.13 10.65 3.09
N GLY A 58 24.15 11.34 2.59
CA GLY A 58 24.29 11.67 1.20
C GLY A 58 24.01 10.44 0.32
N SER A 59 22.99 10.53 -0.49
CA SER A 59 22.81 9.58 -1.55
C SER A 59 23.85 9.89 -2.59
N LEU A 60 24.90 9.08 -2.67
CA LEU A 60 25.63 8.97 -3.91
C LEU A 60 24.62 8.47 -4.93
N ALA A 61 23.94 9.37 -5.62
CA ALA A 61 23.26 9.07 -6.87
C ALA A 61 24.35 8.85 -7.93
N SER A 62 25.31 8.03 -7.55
CA SER A 62 26.33 7.54 -8.39
C SER A 62 25.67 6.71 -9.43
N LEU A 63 25.64 6.90 -10.63
CA LEU A 63 25.39 5.96 -11.72
C LEU A 63 23.94 5.72 -12.14
N GLU A 64 22.95 6.03 -11.35
CA GLU A 64 21.57 6.13 -11.88
C GLU A 64 21.41 7.39 -12.73
N ALA A 65 22.33 8.31 -12.60
CA ALA A 65 22.34 9.53 -13.39
C ALA A 65 23.19 9.45 -14.66
N LEU A 66 24.13 8.49 -14.77
CA LEU A 66 24.63 8.11 -16.07
C LEU A 66 23.47 7.40 -16.78
N SER A 67 22.91 8.02 -17.82
CA SER A 67 21.94 7.35 -18.68
C SER A 67 22.56 6.07 -19.23
N ASP A 68 21.74 5.06 -19.55
CA ASP A 68 22.24 3.82 -20.17
C ASP A 68 23.09 4.10 -21.43
N ALA A 69 22.81 5.20 -22.13
CA ALA A 69 23.61 5.66 -23.28
C ALA A 69 24.98 6.14 -22.86
N ASP A 70 25.11 6.88 -21.75
CA ASP A 70 26.38 7.39 -21.25
C ASP A 70 27.26 6.27 -20.72
N VAL A 71 26.67 5.31 -19.98
CA VAL A 71 27.36 4.09 -19.55
C VAL A 71 27.80 3.25 -20.72
N SER A 72 27.00 3.06 -21.75
CA SER A 72 27.37 2.29 -22.95
C SER A 72 28.48 2.97 -23.76
N THR A 73 28.48 4.29 -23.84
CA THR A 73 29.53 5.07 -24.54
C THR A 73 30.85 5.01 -23.77
N PHE A 74 30.82 5.12 -22.45
CA PHE A 74 31.98 4.93 -21.58
C PHE A 74 32.55 3.52 -21.70
N LEU A 75 31.72 2.51 -21.67
CA LEU A 75 32.12 1.12 -21.70
C LEU A 75 32.56 0.67 -23.09
N SER A 76 32.16 1.35 -24.16
CA SER A 76 32.70 1.13 -25.48
C SER A 76 34.19 1.53 -25.58
N ALA A 77 34.68 2.37 -24.66
CA ALA A 77 36.10 2.73 -24.56
C ALA A 77 36.94 1.73 -23.75
N ILE A 78 36.31 0.76 -23.07
CA ILE A 78 37.02 -0.32 -22.37
C ILE A 78 37.49 -1.35 -23.40
N PRO A 79 38.77 -1.77 -23.35
CA PRO A 79 39.26 -2.84 -24.22
C PRO A 79 38.36 -4.08 -24.10
N SER A 80 38.04 -4.66 -25.24
CA SER A 80 37.17 -5.88 -25.26
C SER A 80 37.77 -7.06 -24.48
N SER A 81 39.10 -7.04 -24.26
CA SER A 81 39.81 -8.01 -23.43
C SER A 81 39.50 -7.89 -21.93
N GLU A 82 39.02 -6.75 -21.48
CA GLU A 82 38.69 -6.49 -20.06
C GLU A 82 37.19 -6.65 -19.77
N ARG A 83 36.40 -6.70 -20.84
CA ARG A 83 34.95 -6.88 -20.71
C ARG A 83 34.58 -8.36 -20.85
N PRO A 84 33.84 -8.98 -19.91
CA PRO A 84 33.35 -10.33 -20.09
C PRO A 84 32.50 -10.43 -21.36
N PRO A 85 32.69 -11.49 -22.18
CA PRO A 85 31.92 -11.66 -23.41
C PRO A 85 30.42 -11.89 -23.07
N THR A 86 29.54 -11.58 -23.99
CA THR A 86 28.13 -11.90 -23.88
C THR A 86 27.94 -13.40 -24.09
N CYS A 87 27.09 -14.04 -23.28
CA CYS A 87 26.76 -15.45 -23.45
C CYS A 87 26.10 -15.73 -24.80
N SER A 88 26.45 -16.84 -25.41
CA SER A 88 25.89 -17.32 -26.68
C SER A 88 25.54 -18.81 -26.56
N VAL A 89 24.97 -19.40 -27.59
CA VAL A 89 24.68 -20.85 -27.61
C VAL A 89 25.92 -21.71 -27.46
N THR A 90 27.11 -21.19 -27.77
CA THR A 90 28.38 -21.89 -27.67
C THR A 90 29.21 -21.47 -26.45
N LEU A 91 28.91 -20.34 -25.82
CA LEU A 91 29.62 -19.80 -24.66
C LEU A 91 28.64 -19.63 -23.52
N THR A 92 28.57 -20.61 -22.61
CA THR A 92 27.59 -20.70 -21.53
C THR A 92 28.15 -20.42 -20.13
N THR A 93 29.48 -20.32 -19.99
CA THR A 93 30.20 -20.03 -18.73
C THR A 93 31.24 -18.95 -18.93
N GLY A 94 31.50 -18.15 -17.89
CA GLY A 94 32.45 -17.04 -17.97
C GLY A 94 31.98 -15.88 -18.86
N CYS A 95 30.69 -15.77 -19.09
CA CYS A 95 30.06 -14.78 -19.95
C CYS A 95 28.91 -14.06 -19.24
N LEU A 96 28.55 -12.87 -19.73
CA LEU A 96 27.41 -12.10 -19.24
C LEU A 96 26.13 -12.51 -19.96
N GLN A 97 25.11 -12.87 -19.21
CA GLN A 97 23.76 -12.99 -19.77
C GLN A 97 23.30 -11.60 -20.27
N SER A 98 22.49 -11.58 -21.31
CA SER A 98 22.02 -10.31 -21.89
C SER A 98 21.30 -9.40 -20.88
N GLY A 99 20.63 -9.96 -19.86
CA GLY A 99 20.02 -9.23 -18.76
C GLY A 99 20.98 -8.72 -17.68
N ASP A 100 22.21 -9.25 -17.62
CA ASP A 100 23.21 -8.90 -16.60
C ASP A 100 24.26 -7.89 -17.12
N ALA A 101 24.30 -7.64 -18.41
CA ALA A 101 25.28 -6.73 -19.00
C ALA A 101 25.22 -5.33 -18.38
N GLN A 102 24.03 -4.76 -18.28
CA GLN A 102 23.80 -3.44 -17.67
C GLN A 102 24.18 -3.41 -16.19
N ARG A 103 23.89 -4.49 -15.45
CA ARG A 103 24.29 -4.61 -14.05
C ARG A 103 25.81 -4.68 -13.90
N TRP A 104 26.47 -5.42 -14.75
CA TRP A 104 27.94 -5.49 -14.76
C TRP A 104 28.54 -4.11 -15.07
N ASP A 105 27.99 -3.41 -16.06
CA ASP A 105 28.41 -2.07 -16.44
C ASP A 105 28.35 -1.10 -15.25
N ARG A 106 27.25 -1.12 -14.51
CA ARG A 106 27.05 -0.29 -13.31
C ARG A 106 27.99 -0.67 -12.17
N LEU A 107 28.21 -1.97 -11.94
CA LEU A 107 29.17 -2.45 -10.93
C LEU A 107 30.60 -2.04 -11.27
N TYR A 108 30.97 -2.16 -12.53
CA TYR A 108 32.30 -1.76 -13.01
C TYR A 108 32.53 -0.25 -12.82
N ALA A 109 31.59 0.57 -13.23
CA ALA A 109 31.65 2.01 -13.00
C ALA A 109 31.71 2.38 -11.52
N SER A 110 30.94 1.70 -10.64
CA SER A 110 31.01 1.87 -9.18
C SER A 110 32.38 1.51 -8.61
N THR A 111 32.98 0.43 -9.11
CA THR A 111 34.31 -0.03 -8.68
C THR A 111 35.40 0.98 -9.05
N LEU A 112 35.23 1.65 -10.18
CA LEU A 112 36.14 2.73 -10.62
C LEU A 112 35.89 4.06 -9.87
N GLY A 113 34.84 4.16 -9.05
CA GLY A 113 34.49 5.39 -8.33
C GLY A 113 33.91 6.49 -9.22
N LEU A 114 33.35 6.13 -10.40
CA LEU A 114 32.76 7.09 -11.32
C LEU A 114 31.47 7.69 -10.73
N VAL A 115 31.41 9.00 -10.66
CA VAL A 115 30.29 9.76 -10.10
C VAL A 115 29.88 10.87 -11.07
N ASP A 116 28.61 10.94 -11.39
CA ASP A 116 28.04 12.00 -12.20
C ASP A 116 27.46 13.12 -11.33
N ASN A 117 26.70 12.76 -10.30
CA ASN A 117 26.19 13.72 -9.33
C ASN A 117 26.03 13.10 -7.95
N ILE A 118 25.96 13.97 -6.94
CA ILE A 118 25.61 13.62 -5.57
C ILE A 118 24.35 14.37 -5.17
N GLY A 119 23.34 13.64 -4.65
CA GLY A 119 22.21 14.24 -3.95
C GLY A 119 22.50 14.36 -2.47
N ILE A 120 22.51 15.56 -1.93
CA ILE A 120 22.68 15.81 -0.50
C ILE A 120 21.39 16.42 0.04
N LEU A 121 20.77 15.76 1.04
CA LEU A 121 19.66 16.36 1.75
C LEU A 121 20.16 17.39 2.73
N THR A 122 19.70 18.61 2.58
CA THR A 122 19.91 19.70 3.52
C THR A 122 18.67 19.89 4.38
N THR A 123 18.88 20.22 5.66
CA THR A 123 17.79 20.50 6.60
C THR A 123 17.88 21.94 7.08
N ARG A 124 16.73 22.49 7.44
CA ARG A 124 16.62 23.85 8.00
C ARG A 124 15.90 23.83 9.34
N ASP A 125 16.17 24.83 10.16
CA ASP A 125 15.41 25.06 11.39
C ASP A 125 14.04 25.71 11.10
N GLY A 126 13.26 25.94 12.14
CA GLY A 126 11.93 26.57 12.02
C GLY A 126 11.92 28.00 11.51
N SER A 127 13.09 28.62 11.36
CA SER A 127 13.27 29.96 10.77
C SER A 127 13.81 29.89 9.34
N LEU A 128 13.85 28.69 8.76
CA LEU A 128 14.40 28.36 7.43
C LEU A 128 15.92 28.59 7.30
N LYS A 129 16.63 28.76 8.42
CA LYS A 129 18.09 28.82 8.44
C LYS A 129 18.67 27.41 8.20
N ALA A 130 19.62 27.29 7.30
CA ALA A 130 20.30 26.03 7.01
C ALA A 130 20.99 25.47 8.26
N LEU A 131 20.85 24.20 8.50
CA LEU A 131 21.55 23.43 9.52
C LEU A 131 22.79 22.77 8.91
N PRO A 132 23.79 22.39 9.73
CA PRO A 132 24.97 21.67 9.26
C PRO A 132 24.56 20.40 8.49
N PHE A 133 25.30 20.05 7.44
CA PHE A 133 25.09 18.81 6.70
C PHE A 133 25.14 17.60 7.64
N GLY A 134 24.28 16.61 7.38
CA GLY A 134 24.15 15.45 8.25
C GLY A 134 23.23 15.66 9.45
N THR A 135 22.71 16.88 9.68
CA THR A 135 21.74 17.11 10.75
C THR A 135 20.45 16.32 10.46
N PRO A 136 20.03 15.42 11.38
CA PRO A 136 18.83 14.62 11.16
C PRO A 136 17.56 15.46 11.02
N LEU A 137 16.61 14.97 10.27
CA LEU A 137 15.25 15.48 10.28
C LEU A 137 14.63 15.18 11.65
N ALA A 138 14.17 16.22 12.33
CA ALA A 138 13.47 16.10 13.60
C ALA A 138 12.10 16.76 13.52
N ASN A 139 11.11 16.11 14.10
CA ASN A 139 9.75 16.59 14.27
C ASN A 139 9.35 16.40 15.72
N ASP A 140 8.70 17.40 16.31
CA ASP A 140 8.20 17.38 17.68
C ASP A 140 6.74 17.84 17.68
N THR A 141 5.84 16.87 17.68
CA THR A 141 4.42 17.09 17.46
C THR A 141 3.60 16.75 18.70
N THR A 142 2.57 17.53 18.97
CA THR A 142 1.58 17.23 20.01
C THR A 142 0.18 17.16 19.43
N LEU A 143 -0.61 16.20 19.89
CA LEU A 143 -2.02 16.05 19.56
C LEU A 143 -2.81 15.85 20.86
N ASN A 144 -3.96 16.52 20.98
CA ASN A 144 -4.89 16.30 22.09
C ASN A 144 -6.21 15.75 21.55
N ALA A 145 -6.79 14.81 22.30
CA ALA A 145 -8.11 14.27 22.03
C ALA A 145 -8.95 14.29 23.30
N VAL A 146 -10.19 14.72 23.18
CA VAL A 146 -11.16 14.81 24.28
C VAL A 146 -12.43 14.07 23.85
N GLU A 147 -13.00 13.30 24.75
CA GLU A 147 -14.26 12.61 24.53
C GLU A 147 -15.07 12.60 25.84
N PHE A 148 -16.34 12.90 25.74
CA PHE A 148 -17.33 12.72 26.81
C PHE A 148 -18.42 11.79 26.33
N TYR A 149 -18.97 11.00 27.21
CA TYR A 149 -20.10 10.15 26.89
C TYR A 149 -21.13 10.08 28.03
N GLY A 150 -22.37 9.78 27.63
CA GLY A 150 -23.45 9.42 28.52
C GLY A 150 -24.24 8.28 27.88
N GLN A 151 -24.57 7.29 28.69
CA GLN A 151 -25.45 6.18 28.27
C GLN A 151 -26.34 5.70 29.36
N ASP A 152 -27.48 5.11 28.99
CA ASP A 152 -28.41 4.41 29.89
C ASP A 152 -28.55 2.96 29.45
N VAL A 153 -28.45 2.06 30.42
CA VAL A 153 -28.83 0.66 30.26
C VAL A 153 -30.18 0.49 30.96
N PHE A 154 -31.25 0.51 30.17
CA PHE A 154 -32.62 0.46 30.65
C PHE A 154 -33.20 -0.97 30.59
N ARG A 155 -33.41 -1.59 31.73
CA ARG A 155 -34.08 -2.89 31.85
C ARG A 155 -35.58 -2.70 31.82
N ILE A 156 -36.17 -2.66 30.63
CA ILE A 156 -37.62 -2.46 30.42
C ILE A 156 -38.38 -3.56 31.15
N THR A 157 -37.99 -4.82 30.91
CA THR A 157 -38.49 -6.01 31.59
C THR A 157 -37.30 -6.92 31.95
N PRO A 158 -37.48 -7.99 32.76
CA PRO A 158 -36.41 -8.93 33.09
C PRO A 158 -35.78 -9.61 31.88
N ASN A 159 -36.46 -9.63 30.75
CA ASN A 159 -36.05 -10.28 29.50
C ASN A 159 -35.82 -9.31 28.34
N LEU A 160 -35.97 -8.00 28.56
CA LEU A 160 -35.76 -6.97 27.54
C LEU A 160 -34.90 -5.81 28.11
N THR A 161 -33.73 -5.62 27.56
CA THR A 161 -32.82 -4.51 27.89
C THR A 161 -32.58 -3.65 26.66
N LEU A 162 -32.72 -2.35 26.83
CA LEU A 162 -32.35 -1.33 25.84
C LEU A 162 -31.15 -0.58 26.38
N THR A 163 -30.13 -0.40 25.56
CA THR A 163 -28.99 0.50 25.85
C THR A 163 -28.96 1.60 24.79
N TYR A 164 -28.89 2.84 25.23
CA TYR A 164 -28.75 3.97 24.34
C TYR A 164 -27.82 5.02 24.95
N GLY A 165 -27.15 5.74 24.11
CA GLY A 165 -26.20 6.73 24.60
C GLY A 165 -25.65 7.60 23.46
N LEU A 166 -24.88 8.60 23.88
CA LEU A 166 -24.23 9.53 23.04
C LEU A 166 -22.80 9.75 23.51
N SER A 167 -21.84 9.78 22.60
CA SER A 167 -20.54 10.35 22.88
C SER A 167 -20.30 11.57 22.00
N TYR A 168 -19.53 12.50 22.52
CA TYR A 168 -19.11 13.71 21.86
C TYR A 168 -17.62 13.90 22.08
N GLY A 169 -16.88 14.07 21.00
CA GLY A 169 -15.44 14.22 21.07
C GLY A 169 -14.90 15.23 20.08
N TRP A 170 -13.66 15.61 20.24
CA TRP A 170 -12.90 16.38 19.27
C TRP A 170 -11.42 16.09 19.41
N GLN A 171 -10.68 16.39 18.35
CA GLN A 171 -9.25 16.25 18.32
C GLN A 171 -8.63 17.55 17.79
N THR A 172 -7.51 17.96 18.36
CA THR A 172 -6.77 19.10 17.83
C THR A 172 -6.04 18.71 16.56
N ALA A 173 -5.76 19.66 15.69
CA ALA A 173 -4.73 19.47 14.68
C ALA A 173 -3.40 19.15 15.38
N PRO A 174 -2.52 18.33 14.78
CA PRO A 174 -1.17 18.15 15.28
C PRO A 174 -0.43 19.48 15.25
N LYS A 175 0.16 19.85 16.37
CA LYS A 175 0.98 21.06 16.49
C LYS A 175 2.44 20.66 16.51
N GLU A 176 3.17 21.09 15.49
CA GLU A 176 4.61 20.89 15.39
C GLU A 176 5.31 22.04 16.10
N ARG A 177 6.10 21.72 17.14
CA ARG A 177 6.70 22.70 18.06
C ARG A 177 7.95 23.39 17.50
N LEU A 178 8.64 22.73 16.57
CA LEU A 178 9.86 23.26 15.94
C LEU A 178 9.57 24.18 14.75
N ASN A 179 8.29 24.50 14.48
CA ASN A 179 7.84 25.31 13.34
C ASN A 179 8.25 24.74 11.97
N ARG A 180 8.18 23.44 11.80
CA ARG A 180 8.59 22.74 10.56
C ARG A 180 7.42 22.19 9.74
N GLN A 181 6.21 22.63 10.02
CA GLN A 181 5.00 22.22 9.31
C GLN A 181 4.55 23.33 8.37
N THR A 182 4.21 22.99 7.14
CA THR A 182 3.79 23.95 6.10
C THR A 182 2.36 23.70 5.62
N LEU A 183 1.75 24.73 5.05
CA LEU A 183 0.53 24.69 4.25
C LEU A 183 0.86 25.04 2.80
N VAL A 184 0.18 24.38 1.86
CA VAL A 184 0.23 24.75 0.44
C VAL A 184 -0.66 25.96 0.20
N VAL A 185 -0.09 26.96 -0.45
CA VAL A 185 -0.77 28.22 -0.78
C VAL A 185 -0.59 28.55 -2.26
N ASP A 186 -1.55 29.27 -2.82
CA ASP A 186 -1.43 29.91 -4.12
C ASP A 186 -0.81 31.30 -3.93
N THR A 187 0.46 31.46 -4.32
CA THR A 187 1.18 32.74 -4.16
C THR A 187 0.71 33.80 -5.13
N SER A 188 0.06 33.40 -6.23
CA SER A 188 -0.55 34.33 -7.19
C SER A 188 -1.90 34.87 -6.71
N ASN A 189 -2.48 34.28 -5.68
CA ASN A 189 -3.78 34.67 -5.09
C ASN A 189 -3.63 34.92 -3.57
N ASN A 190 -2.80 35.89 -3.22
CA ASN A 190 -2.63 36.42 -1.85
C ASN A 190 -2.38 35.31 -0.81
N ASN A 191 -1.58 34.30 -1.16
CA ASN A 191 -1.25 33.13 -0.33
C ASN A 191 -2.48 32.39 0.20
N GLN A 192 -3.53 32.28 -0.62
CA GLN A 192 -4.72 31.51 -0.26
C GLN A 192 -4.36 30.04 -0.08
N SER A 193 -4.76 29.44 1.04
CA SER A 193 -4.57 27.99 1.27
C SER A 193 -5.35 27.17 0.27
N LEU A 194 -4.69 26.15 -0.29
CA LEU A 194 -5.28 25.24 -1.25
C LEU A 194 -5.75 23.96 -0.54
N THR A 195 -6.91 23.47 -0.94
CA THR A 195 -7.44 22.17 -0.50
C THR A 195 -7.27 21.14 -1.62
N GLY A 196 -7.11 19.86 -1.27
CA GLY A 196 -6.95 18.79 -2.26
C GLY A 196 -8.11 18.73 -3.24
N PRO A 197 -9.35 18.50 -2.77
CA PRO A 197 -10.52 18.47 -3.65
C PRO A 197 -10.76 19.76 -4.43
N GLY A 198 -10.52 20.92 -3.81
CA GLY A 198 -10.72 22.22 -4.47
C GLY A 198 -9.75 22.45 -5.62
N TYR A 199 -8.46 22.14 -5.43
CA TYR A 199 -7.44 22.23 -6.47
C TYR A 199 -7.74 21.30 -7.65
N ILE A 200 -8.06 20.03 -7.36
CA ILE A 200 -8.38 19.02 -8.38
C ILE A 200 -9.62 19.44 -9.17
N ALA A 201 -10.68 19.93 -8.51
CA ALA A 201 -11.89 20.40 -9.18
C ALA A 201 -11.62 21.62 -10.07
N ALA A 202 -10.80 22.58 -9.61
CA ALA A 202 -10.42 23.74 -10.43
C ALA A 202 -9.62 23.32 -11.67
N LYS A 203 -8.69 22.37 -11.52
CA LYS A 203 -7.89 21.83 -12.62
C LYS A 203 -8.76 21.07 -13.63
N GLU A 204 -9.73 20.28 -13.13
CA GLU A 204 -10.72 19.60 -13.96
C GLU A 204 -11.55 20.60 -14.78
N ALA A 205 -12.15 21.58 -14.11
CA ALA A 205 -12.99 22.59 -14.77
C ALA A 205 -12.23 23.38 -15.84
N ALA A 206 -10.97 23.73 -15.59
CA ALA A 206 -10.11 24.39 -16.55
C ALA A 206 -9.80 23.48 -17.75
N ALA A 207 -9.42 22.23 -17.51
CA ALA A 207 -9.06 21.27 -18.56
C ALA A 207 -10.23 20.97 -19.51
N LEU A 208 -11.46 20.88 -19.01
CA LEU A 208 -12.67 20.72 -19.82
C LEU A 208 -12.94 21.94 -20.74
N GLN A 209 -12.45 23.12 -20.34
CA GLN A 209 -12.48 24.33 -21.15
C GLN A 209 -11.24 24.51 -22.03
N GLY A 210 -10.34 23.55 -22.08
CA GLY A 210 -9.08 23.65 -22.82
C GLY A 210 -8.08 24.65 -22.22
N LYS A 211 -8.17 24.92 -20.93
CA LYS A 211 -7.30 25.83 -20.20
C LYS A 211 -6.41 25.06 -19.23
N MET A 212 -5.15 25.50 -19.07
CA MET A 212 -4.24 25.00 -18.05
C MET A 212 -4.53 25.68 -16.71
N TYR A 213 -4.39 24.91 -15.62
CA TYR A 213 -4.50 25.43 -14.26
C TYR A 213 -3.26 24.99 -13.46
N ASN A 214 -2.28 25.88 -13.41
CA ASN A 214 -1.01 25.65 -12.70
C ASN A 214 -0.64 26.94 -11.95
N PRO A 215 -1.32 27.22 -10.81
CA PRO A 215 -0.96 28.37 -9.98
C PRO A 215 0.46 28.19 -9.43
N THR A 216 1.13 29.29 -9.10
CA THR A 216 2.43 29.24 -8.43
C THR A 216 2.23 28.80 -6.99
N LEU A 217 2.70 27.56 -6.70
CA LEU A 217 2.57 26.97 -5.37
C LEU A 217 3.64 27.52 -4.44
N GLY A 218 3.22 27.91 -3.25
CA GLY A 218 4.08 28.24 -2.12
C GLY A 218 3.80 27.33 -0.93
N PHE A 219 4.79 27.22 -0.07
CA PHE A 219 4.71 26.43 1.17
C PHE A 219 4.95 27.38 2.34
N ASP A 220 3.88 27.67 3.09
CA ASP A 220 3.88 28.65 4.14
C ASP A 220 3.96 27.98 5.51
N PRO A 221 5.00 28.24 6.34
CA PRO A 221 5.11 27.67 7.66
C PRO A 221 3.89 28.03 8.53
N VAL A 222 3.23 27.02 9.08
CA VAL A 222 1.96 27.11 9.80
C VAL A 222 2.00 28.15 10.92
N LYS A 223 3.09 28.16 11.69
CA LYS A 223 3.27 29.12 12.79
C LYS A 223 3.46 30.55 12.29
N SER A 224 4.21 30.75 11.23
CA SER A 224 4.39 32.08 10.60
C SER A 224 3.10 32.58 9.97
N ALA A 225 2.30 31.68 9.40
CA ALA A 225 0.99 31.99 8.85
C ALA A 225 -0.09 32.26 9.92
N GLY A 226 0.20 32.01 11.19
CA GLY A 226 -0.78 32.15 12.28
C GLY A 226 -1.98 31.19 12.15
N ARG A 227 -1.78 30.01 11.52
CA ARG A 227 -2.84 29.04 11.23
C ARG A 227 -2.54 27.69 11.87
N ASN A 228 -3.55 26.82 11.93
CA ASN A 228 -3.36 25.39 12.14
C ASN A 228 -3.33 24.70 10.78
N VAL A 229 -2.79 23.47 10.71
CA VAL A 229 -2.81 22.66 9.49
C VAL A 229 -4.23 22.41 9.02
N PHE A 230 -5.12 22.16 9.98
CA PHE A 230 -6.57 22.07 9.76
C PHE A 230 -7.31 22.51 11.03
N ASN A 231 -8.61 22.81 10.89
CA ASN A 231 -9.44 23.20 12.01
C ASN A 231 -9.98 21.99 12.76
N ILE A 232 -10.31 22.16 14.04
CA ILE A 232 -10.99 21.14 14.84
C ILE A 232 -12.36 20.87 14.21
N ASP A 233 -12.70 19.59 14.01
CA ASP A 233 -14.07 19.18 13.68
C ASP A 233 -14.88 19.07 14.98
N TRP A 234 -15.78 20.03 15.15
CA TRP A 234 -16.68 20.09 16.32
C TRP A 234 -17.95 19.26 16.13
N GLY A 235 -18.09 18.59 14.99
CA GLY A 235 -19.27 17.82 14.64
C GLY A 235 -19.24 16.34 15.01
N ASP A 236 -18.28 15.89 15.82
CA ASP A 236 -18.05 14.47 16.09
C ASP A 236 -18.97 13.97 17.22
N VAL A 237 -20.26 13.90 16.90
CA VAL A 237 -21.33 13.37 17.78
C VAL A 237 -21.63 11.93 17.38
N ALA A 238 -21.48 11.00 18.32
CA ALA A 238 -21.58 9.56 18.09
C ALA A 238 -22.73 8.91 18.88
N PRO A 239 -23.95 8.82 18.33
CA PRO A 239 -25.06 8.09 18.91
C PRO A 239 -24.82 6.58 18.83
N ARG A 240 -25.33 5.85 19.84
CA ARG A 240 -25.36 4.40 19.90
C ARG A 240 -26.66 3.91 20.52
N ALA A 241 -27.18 2.80 20.01
CA ALA A 241 -28.32 2.12 20.54
C ALA A 241 -28.19 0.62 20.35
N SER A 242 -28.61 -0.17 21.35
CA SER A 242 -28.67 -1.61 21.23
C SER A 242 -29.81 -2.19 22.04
N VAL A 243 -30.32 -3.34 21.62
CA VAL A 243 -31.38 -4.09 22.28
C VAL A 243 -30.89 -5.52 22.53
N ALA A 244 -31.19 -6.04 23.71
CA ALA A 244 -31.03 -7.45 24.02
C ALA A 244 -32.38 -7.99 24.52
N TRP A 245 -32.91 -8.98 23.83
CA TRP A 245 -34.22 -9.57 24.11
C TRP A 245 -34.10 -11.09 24.22
N THR A 246 -34.61 -11.62 25.35
CA THR A 246 -34.73 -13.04 25.61
C THR A 246 -36.22 -13.41 25.58
N PRO A 247 -36.78 -13.74 24.40
CA PRO A 247 -38.21 -13.99 24.27
C PRO A 247 -38.69 -15.16 25.14
N THR A 248 -39.86 -14.98 25.76
CA THR A 248 -40.55 -16.00 26.55
C THR A 248 -41.98 -16.06 26.06
N PHE A 249 -42.41 -17.23 25.58
CA PHE A 249 -43.77 -17.51 25.14
C PHE A 249 -44.25 -18.78 25.85
N ASP A 250 -45.44 -18.76 26.35
CA ASP A 250 -45.98 -19.88 27.17
C ASP A 250 -46.37 -21.09 26.30
N SER A 251 -46.79 -20.89 25.05
CA SER A 251 -47.22 -21.95 24.12
C SER A 251 -47.14 -21.52 22.64
N GLY A 252 -47.49 -22.47 21.74
CA GLY A 252 -47.62 -22.21 20.32
C GLY A 252 -46.32 -22.28 19.50
N PHE A 253 -46.38 -21.80 18.25
CA PHE A 253 -45.29 -21.83 17.32
C PHE A 253 -44.04 -21.03 17.83
N LEU A 254 -44.29 -19.85 18.37
CA LEU A 254 -43.19 -18.99 18.89
C LEU A 254 -42.47 -19.62 20.09
N HIS A 255 -43.21 -20.33 20.96
CA HIS A 255 -42.58 -21.09 22.04
C HIS A 255 -41.68 -22.20 21.53
N ARG A 256 -42.11 -22.92 20.47
CA ARG A 256 -41.25 -23.94 19.82
C ARG A 256 -40.02 -23.32 19.18
N MET A 257 -40.17 -22.17 18.55
CA MET A 257 -39.06 -21.47 17.89
C MET A 257 -38.06 -20.88 18.88
N THR A 258 -38.49 -20.29 19.99
CA THR A 258 -37.59 -19.56 20.90
C THR A 258 -37.19 -20.38 22.14
N GLY A 259 -38.00 -21.40 22.51
CA GLY A 259 -37.82 -22.11 23.77
C GLY A 259 -38.09 -21.19 24.98
N ASN A 260 -38.13 -21.76 26.17
CA ASN A 260 -38.21 -20.93 27.37
C ASN A 260 -36.84 -20.38 27.76
N ARG A 261 -36.59 -19.11 27.49
CA ARG A 261 -35.32 -18.39 27.74
C ARG A 261 -34.09 -19.01 27.06
N LYS A 262 -34.26 -19.87 26.04
CA LYS A 262 -33.15 -20.53 25.32
C LYS A 262 -32.65 -19.74 24.13
N THR A 263 -33.37 -18.69 23.74
CA THR A 263 -32.99 -17.82 22.61
C THR A 263 -32.74 -16.41 23.11
N VAL A 264 -31.67 -15.79 22.62
CA VAL A 264 -31.35 -14.38 22.86
C VAL A 264 -31.16 -13.70 21.48
N ILE A 265 -31.87 -12.60 21.30
CA ILE A 265 -31.77 -11.74 20.12
C ILE A 265 -31.10 -10.45 20.57
N ARG A 266 -30.00 -10.08 19.89
CA ARG A 266 -29.30 -8.83 20.14
C ARG A 266 -29.17 -8.08 18.84
N GLY A 267 -29.33 -6.77 18.91
CA GLY A 267 -29.06 -5.91 17.77
C GLY A 267 -28.55 -4.56 18.24
N GLY A 268 -27.62 -3.99 17.49
CA GLY A 268 -27.02 -2.72 17.81
C GLY A 268 -26.72 -1.87 16.59
N PHE A 269 -26.67 -0.58 16.82
CA PHE A 269 -26.19 0.39 15.85
C PHE A 269 -25.42 1.48 16.59
N GLY A 270 -24.28 1.89 16.02
CA GLY A 270 -23.49 2.97 16.57
C GLY A 270 -22.69 3.72 15.52
N LEU A 271 -22.45 4.97 15.82
CA LEU A 271 -21.51 5.81 15.11
C LEU A 271 -20.19 5.87 15.90
N VAL A 272 -19.07 5.72 15.21
CA VAL A 272 -17.73 5.76 15.81
C VAL A 272 -16.87 6.69 14.98
N TYR A 273 -16.13 7.57 15.65
CA TYR A 273 -15.11 8.40 15.04
C TYR A 273 -13.73 7.79 15.27
N ASP A 274 -12.88 7.90 14.26
CA ASP A 274 -11.52 7.41 14.31
C ASP A 274 -10.61 8.42 15.05
N ARG A 275 -9.38 8.04 15.26
CA ARG A 275 -8.34 8.91 15.78
C ARG A 275 -7.34 9.25 14.71
N ILE A 276 -6.91 10.53 14.68
CA ILE A 276 -5.84 10.95 13.78
C ILE A 276 -4.58 10.14 14.15
N ASN A 277 -4.04 9.48 13.14
CA ASN A 277 -2.83 8.68 13.32
C ASN A 277 -1.62 9.61 13.52
N THR A 278 -0.92 9.45 14.64
CA THR A 278 0.25 10.28 14.99
C THR A 278 1.42 10.06 14.02
N VAL A 279 1.58 8.88 13.45
CA VAL A 279 2.59 8.62 12.41
C VAL A 279 2.33 9.49 11.17
N GLN A 280 1.08 9.66 10.78
CA GLN A 280 0.68 10.53 9.69
C GLN A 280 0.97 11.99 9.99
N SER A 281 0.71 12.43 11.22
CA SER A 281 1.00 13.79 11.68
C SER A 281 2.49 14.09 11.78
N VAL A 282 3.33 13.05 11.82
CA VAL A 282 4.78 13.16 12.00
C VAL A 282 5.52 13.06 10.67
N ILE A 283 5.17 12.07 9.84
CA ILE A 283 5.88 11.83 8.56
C ILE A 283 5.58 12.94 7.56
N ILE A 284 4.33 13.37 7.46
CA ILE A 284 3.90 14.37 6.49
C ILE A 284 4.61 15.72 6.69
N PRO A 285 4.65 16.29 7.91
CA PRO A 285 5.38 17.54 8.13
C PRO A 285 6.88 17.45 7.87
N MET A 286 7.49 16.29 8.10
CA MET A 286 8.92 16.08 7.88
C MET A 286 9.34 16.13 6.40
N LEU A 287 8.40 15.91 5.51
CA LEU A 287 8.60 16.00 4.06
C LEU A 287 8.15 17.36 3.51
N GLY A 288 7.92 18.31 4.41
CA GLY A 288 7.51 19.68 4.08
C GLY A 288 8.57 20.41 3.27
N VAL A 289 8.14 21.03 2.18
CA VAL A 289 9.01 21.85 1.31
C VAL A 289 9.64 22.99 2.11
N GLY A 290 10.92 23.20 1.88
CA GLY A 290 11.69 24.25 2.53
C GLY A 290 12.43 23.83 3.80
N PHE A 291 11.98 22.81 4.53
CA PHE A 291 12.67 22.30 5.73
C PHE A 291 13.62 21.15 5.44
N ALA A 292 13.37 20.41 4.37
CA ALA A 292 14.25 19.36 3.87
C ALA A 292 14.32 19.50 2.35
N GLN A 293 15.50 19.69 1.82
CA GLN A 293 15.71 19.89 0.37
C GLN A 293 16.90 19.05 -0.09
N THR A 294 16.69 18.24 -1.12
CA THR A 294 17.81 17.56 -1.78
C THR A 294 18.45 18.52 -2.77
N ILE A 295 19.75 18.77 -2.57
CA ILE A 295 20.58 19.53 -3.49
C ILE A 295 21.38 18.54 -4.31
N SER A 296 21.27 18.59 -5.63
CA SER A 296 22.10 17.82 -6.54
C SER A 296 23.35 18.61 -6.86
N VAL A 297 24.51 17.99 -6.65
CA VAL A 297 25.81 18.54 -7.01
C VAL A 297 26.36 17.71 -8.16
N GLY A 298 26.47 18.31 -9.33
CA GLY A 298 27.11 17.68 -10.47
C GLY A 298 28.59 17.48 -10.20
N ALA A 299 29.12 16.32 -10.58
CA ALA A 299 30.57 16.09 -10.53
C ALA A 299 31.29 16.98 -11.58
N PRO A 300 32.49 17.47 -11.27
CA PRO A 300 33.29 18.15 -12.26
C PRO A 300 33.61 17.23 -13.45
N LEU A 301 33.59 17.75 -14.65
CA LEU A 301 34.06 17.01 -15.81
C LEU A 301 35.58 16.92 -15.77
N CYS A 302 36.13 15.72 -15.95
CA CYS A 302 37.58 15.50 -16.05
C CYS A 302 38.01 15.48 -17.52
N ASN A 303 39.25 15.89 -17.82
CA ASN A 303 39.77 15.74 -19.19
C ASN A 303 40.04 14.25 -19.48
N ALA A 304 40.11 13.90 -20.78
CA ALA A 304 40.30 12.51 -21.22
C ALA A 304 41.64 11.90 -20.73
N SER A 305 42.61 12.72 -20.28
CA SER A 305 43.89 12.27 -19.72
C SER A 305 43.80 11.92 -18.22
N GLY A 306 42.64 12.13 -17.60
CA GLY A 306 42.43 11.79 -16.19
C GLY A 306 43.38 12.46 -15.23
N THR A 307 43.83 13.71 -15.55
CA THR A 307 44.78 14.40 -14.69
C THR A 307 44.14 14.71 -13.37
N PRO A 308 44.51 14.04 -12.26
CA PRO A 308 44.00 14.34 -10.95
C PRO A 308 44.41 15.77 -10.60
N GLY A 309 43.44 16.57 -10.28
CA GLY A 309 43.68 17.92 -9.80
C GLY A 309 42.51 18.35 -8.98
N ALA A 310 42.70 19.25 -8.04
CA ALA A 310 41.63 19.81 -7.25
C ALA A 310 40.49 20.26 -8.18
N GLY A 311 39.42 19.46 -8.20
CA GLY A 311 38.23 19.73 -9.00
C GLY A 311 38.27 19.21 -10.44
N CYS A 312 39.25 18.37 -10.80
CA CYS A 312 39.32 17.75 -12.12
C CYS A 312 38.85 18.71 -13.24
N ASN A 313 39.60 19.77 -13.49
CA ASN A 313 39.28 20.82 -14.46
C ASN A 313 39.31 20.25 -15.88
N ALA A 314 38.30 19.51 -16.25
CA ALA A 314 38.06 19.09 -17.62
C ALA A 314 37.74 20.31 -18.46
N ALA A 315 38.52 20.56 -19.47
CA ALA A 315 38.02 21.31 -20.59
C ALA A 315 36.79 20.59 -21.12
N ALA A 316 35.64 21.19 -20.92
CA ALA A 316 34.36 20.61 -21.31
C ALA A 316 34.41 20.04 -22.74
N GLY A 317 34.11 18.78 -22.91
CA GLY A 317 33.45 18.33 -24.10
C GLY A 317 34.29 17.70 -25.21
N THR A 318 35.50 17.17 -24.98
CA THR A 318 36.27 16.51 -26.04
C THR A 318 36.53 15.01 -25.86
N GLY A 319 35.87 14.37 -24.93
CA GLY A 319 35.98 12.92 -24.72
C GLY A 319 34.61 12.25 -24.66
N SER A 320 34.57 10.92 -24.67
CA SER A 320 33.38 10.21 -24.30
C SER A 320 32.97 10.62 -22.87
N PRO A 321 31.66 10.71 -22.53
CA PRO A 321 31.18 11.10 -21.20
C PRO A 321 31.90 10.37 -20.06
N GLY A 322 32.17 9.07 -20.25
CA GLY A 322 32.87 8.27 -19.25
C GLY A 322 34.33 8.63 -19.01
N ALA A 323 35.07 9.04 -20.06
CA ALA A 323 36.46 9.48 -19.93
C ALA A 323 36.57 10.84 -19.21
N ALA A 324 35.51 11.63 -19.24
CA ALA A 324 35.42 12.93 -18.58
C ALA A 324 34.77 12.85 -17.19
N SER A 325 34.40 11.68 -16.72
CA SER A 325 33.68 11.52 -15.44
C SER A 325 34.62 11.58 -14.24
N PHE A 326 34.14 12.20 -13.17
CA PHE A 326 34.89 12.35 -11.93
C PHE A 326 34.94 11.03 -11.14
N ARG A 327 36.11 10.64 -10.68
CA ARG A 327 36.34 9.44 -9.89
C ARG A 327 36.57 9.82 -8.44
N VAL A 328 35.59 9.52 -7.58
CA VAL A 328 35.71 9.80 -6.13
C VAL A 328 36.90 9.04 -5.55
N GLY A 329 37.75 9.76 -4.79
CA GLY A 329 38.96 9.22 -4.18
C GLY A 329 40.19 9.16 -5.07
N VAL A 330 40.04 9.32 -6.41
CA VAL A 330 41.12 9.43 -7.37
C VAL A 330 41.29 10.88 -7.80
N ASP A 331 40.19 11.49 -8.25
CA ASP A 331 40.20 12.88 -8.77
C ASP A 331 39.91 13.91 -7.66
N GLY A 332 39.66 13.46 -6.45
CA GLY A 332 39.41 14.29 -5.26
C GLY A 332 38.11 13.95 -4.51
N SER A 333 37.62 14.89 -3.73
CA SER A 333 36.32 14.87 -3.09
C SER A 333 35.37 15.87 -3.74
N LEU A 334 34.08 15.55 -3.79
CA LEU A 334 33.09 16.49 -4.29
C LEU A 334 32.89 17.63 -3.29
N PRO A 335 32.84 18.89 -3.74
CA PRO A 335 32.62 20.02 -2.84
C PRO A 335 31.21 19.96 -2.23
N LEU A 336 31.07 20.33 -0.96
CA LEU A 336 29.75 20.51 -0.37
C LEU A 336 29.06 21.70 -1.04
N PRO A 337 27.75 21.56 -1.38
CA PRO A 337 27.02 22.63 -2.02
C PRO A 337 26.73 23.78 -1.04
N THR A 338 26.60 24.97 -1.58
CA THR A 338 26.01 26.08 -0.83
C THR A 338 24.51 25.89 -0.73
N VAL A 339 23.97 25.88 0.50
CA VAL A 339 22.53 25.79 0.71
C VAL A 339 21.89 27.12 0.36
N PRO A 340 20.99 27.21 -0.64
CA PRO A 340 20.39 28.48 -1.03
C PRO A 340 19.49 29.02 0.09
N ALA A 341 19.45 30.35 0.25
CA ALA A 341 18.48 30.99 1.12
C ALA A 341 17.07 30.81 0.51
N VAL A 342 16.07 30.65 1.36
CA VAL A 342 14.65 30.55 0.97
C VAL A 342 13.83 31.63 1.68
N SER A 343 12.82 32.16 1.00
CA SER A 343 11.86 33.12 1.55
C SER A 343 10.58 32.43 1.99
N ILE A 344 9.75 33.13 2.77
CA ILE A 344 8.41 32.68 3.16
C ILE A 344 7.37 33.41 2.30
N PRO A 345 6.40 32.69 1.69
CA PRO A 345 6.35 31.23 1.57
C PRO A 345 7.48 30.66 0.72
N VAL A 346 7.86 29.41 0.97
CA VAL A 346 8.88 28.74 0.14
C VAL A 346 8.28 28.39 -1.21
N VAL A 347 8.83 28.94 -2.29
CA VAL A 347 8.38 28.69 -3.66
C VAL A 347 9.43 27.85 -4.37
N PRO A 348 9.14 26.57 -4.68
CA PRO A 348 10.06 25.73 -5.44
C PRO A 348 10.32 26.31 -6.83
N SER A 349 11.57 26.24 -7.28
CA SER A 349 11.95 26.66 -8.64
C SER A 349 11.38 25.71 -9.70
N THR A 350 11.36 26.16 -10.94
CA THR A 350 11.05 25.34 -12.11
C THR A 350 12.31 25.12 -12.97
N PRO A 351 12.50 23.95 -13.61
CA PRO A 351 11.68 22.75 -13.47
C PRO A 351 12.08 21.92 -12.24
N PHE A 352 11.07 21.47 -11.49
CA PHE A 352 11.20 20.47 -10.44
C PHE A 352 12.24 20.83 -9.35
N GLY A 353 12.11 22.04 -8.77
CA GLY A 353 12.93 22.45 -7.63
C GLY A 353 12.72 21.58 -6.39
N GLU A 354 11.62 20.82 -6.36
CA GLU A 354 11.35 19.72 -5.42
C GLU A 354 10.81 18.51 -6.17
N LEU A 355 11.25 17.31 -5.80
CA LEU A 355 10.76 16.08 -6.43
C LEU A 355 9.37 15.73 -5.96
N PHE A 356 9.15 15.71 -4.64
CA PHE A 356 7.84 15.41 -4.08
C PHE A 356 7.64 16.05 -2.72
N SER A 357 6.38 16.25 -2.33
CA SER A 357 5.99 16.68 -0.99
C SER A 357 4.70 16.00 -0.56
N PHE A 358 4.54 15.85 0.75
CA PHE A 358 3.29 15.42 1.37
C PHE A 358 2.74 16.56 2.22
N GLN A 359 1.44 16.79 2.11
CA GLN A 359 0.74 17.84 2.84
C GLN A 359 -0.59 17.32 3.40
N ASP A 360 -1.06 17.91 4.48
CA ASP A 360 -2.40 17.68 4.99
C ASP A 360 -3.39 18.67 4.39
N ASP A 361 -4.61 18.20 4.08
CA ASP A 361 -5.69 19.05 3.60
C ASP A 361 -6.21 19.96 4.73
N PRO A 362 -6.30 21.28 4.53
CA PRO A 362 -6.90 22.19 5.52
C PRO A 362 -8.35 21.83 5.92
N ASN A 363 -9.08 21.09 5.09
CA ASN A 363 -10.43 20.61 5.36
C ASN A 363 -10.47 19.20 5.96
N THR A 364 -9.37 18.74 6.55
CA THR A 364 -9.31 17.44 7.22
C THR A 364 -10.41 17.30 8.27
N LYS A 365 -11.11 16.16 8.20
CA LYS A 365 -12.10 15.71 9.17
C LYS A 365 -11.74 14.31 9.66
N VAL A 366 -12.17 14.00 10.87
CA VAL A 366 -11.93 12.68 11.47
C VAL A 366 -12.71 11.60 10.72
N GLY A 367 -12.09 10.46 10.49
CA GLY A 367 -12.75 9.29 9.88
C GLY A 367 -13.97 8.84 10.68
N ARG A 368 -15.00 8.40 9.99
CA ARG A 368 -16.29 8.04 10.61
C ARG A 368 -16.75 6.67 10.13
N SER A 369 -17.22 5.84 11.07
CA SER A 369 -17.79 4.52 10.80
C SER A 369 -19.17 4.38 11.42
N ARG A 370 -20.13 3.94 10.63
CA ARG A 370 -21.43 3.46 11.09
C ARG A 370 -21.34 1.95 11.20
N ALA A 371 -21.56 1.42 12.40
CA ALA A 371 -21.51 -0.01 12.66
C ALA A 371 -22.89 -0.50 13.06
N GLY A 372 -23.30 -1.64 12.54
CA GLY A 372 -24.55 -2.31 12.92
C GLY A 372 -24.34 -3.80 13.07
N ASP A 373 -25.06 -4.41 13.99
CA ASP A 373 -25.05 -5.84 14.21
C ASP A 373 -26.43 -6.36 14.56
N LEU A 374 -26.67 -7.63 14.20
CA LEU A 374 -27.85 -8.38 14.61
C LEU A 374 -27.42 -9.82 14.87
N THR A 375 -27.69 -10.35 16.06
CA THR A 375 -27.31 -11.70 16.47
C THR A 375 -28.47 -12.44 17.05
N ILE A 376 -28.68 -13.69 16.66
CA ILE A 376 -29.61 -14.64 17.23
C ILE A 376 -28.83 -15.81 17.80
N GLN A 377 -28.85 -15.96 19.09
CA GLN A 377 -28.19 -17.03 19.83
C GLN A 377 -29.22 -17.99 20.40
N ARG A 378 -28.99 -19.31 20.26
CA ARG A 378 -29.92 -20.32 20.79
C ARG A 378 -29.19 -21.50 21.40
N GLU A 379 -29.64 -21.89 22.57
CA GLU A 379 -29.26 -23.17 23.18
C GLU A 379 -30.03 -24.31 22.52
N ILE A 380 -29.33 -25.35 22.09
CA ILE A 380 -29.87 -26.56 21.47
C ILE A 380 -29.48 -27.80 22.29
N PRO A 381 -30.15 -28.95 22.11
CA PRO A 381 -29.80 -30.18 22.80
C PRO A 381 -28.35 -30.58 22.66
N GLY A 382 -27.77 -31.25 23.66
CA GLY A 382 -26.36 -31.69 23.64
C GLY A 382 -25.35 -30.67 24.19
N ASN A 383 -25.79 -29.73 25.03
CA ASN A 383 -25.00 -28.65 25.60
C ASN A 383 -24.37 -27.76 24.52
N MET A 384 -25.10 -27.53 23.46
CA MET A 384 -24.64 -26.72 22.32
C MET A 384 -25.36 -25.38 22.26
N ILE A 385 -24.63 -24.40 21.69
CA ILE A 385 -25.14 -23.06 21.38
C ILE A 385 -24.91 -22.81 19.91
N VAL A 386 -25.96 -22.46 19.20
CA VAL A 386 -25.90 -21.92 17.83
C VAL A 386 -26.04 -20.41 17.92
N GLU A 387 -25.19 -19.70 17.23
CA GLU A 387 -25.28 -18.25 17.04
C GLU A 387 -25.18 -17.91 15.55
N ILE A 388 -26.14 -17.13 15.06
CA ILE A 388 -26.14 -16.59 13.71
C ILE A 388 -26.24 -15.08 13.84
N GLY A 389 -25.24 -14.39 13.29
CA GLY A 389 -25.15 -12.94 13.36
C GLY A 389 -24.82 -12.32 12.01
N TRP A 390 -25.33 -11.12 11.82
CA TRP A 390 -24.89 -10.21 10.77
C TRP A 390 -24.16 -9.04 11.41
N THR A 391 -23.05 -8.60 10.77
CA THR A 391 -22.37 -7.35 11.13
C THR A 391 -22.09 -6.55 9.87
N GLY A 392 -22.37 -5.25 9.95
CA GLY A 392 -22.13 -4.31 8.88
C GLY A 392 -21.33 -3.11 9.38
N ARG A 393 -20.41 -2.61 8.56
CA ARG A 393 -19.65 -1.39 8.82
C ARG A 393 -19.52 -0.57 7.56
N TRP A 394 -19.94 0.69 7.62
CA TRP A 394 -19.86 1.67 6.53
C TRP A 394 -19.03 2.84 7.02
N SER A 395 -17.87 3.01 6.41
CA SER A 395 -16.92 4.06 6.78
C SER A 395 -16.79 5.09 5.68
N ASP A 396 -16.74 6.34 6.08
CA ASP A 396 -16.46 7.50 5.24
C ASP A 396 -15.40 8.40 5.89
N ARG A 397 -14.95 9.43 5.18
CA ARG A 397 -13.87 10.31 5.64
C ARG A 397 -12.59 9.53 5.97
N LEU A 398 -12.32 8.44 5.27
CA LEU A 398 -11.07 7.70 5.45
C LEU A 398 -9.90 8.46 4.80
N PRO A 399 -8.69 8.41 5.41
CA PRO A 399 -7.53 9.09 4.87
C PRO A 399 -7.14 8.51 3.52
N GLN A 400 -6.96 9.37 2.52
CA GLN A 400 -6.52 9.02 1.18
C GLN A 400 -5.86 10.22 0.50
N GLY A 401 -4.83 10.00 -0.31
CA GLY A 401 -4.09 11.05 -1.00
C GLY A 401 -4.66 11.39 -2.38
N VAL A 402 -4.60 12.66 -2.74
CA VAL A 402 -4.70 13.12 -4.14
C VAL A 402 -3.38 13.75 -4.55
N ASN A 403 -3.00 13.61 -5.82
CA ASN A 403 -1.80 14.24 -6.36
C ASN A 403 -2.17 15.50 -7.12
N PHE A 404 -1.67 16.66 -6.69
CA PHE A 404 -1.89 17.95 -7.37
C PHE A 404 -1.32 17.97 -8.78
N ASN A 405 -0.24 17.19 -9.00
CA ASN A 405 0.38 17.12 -10.31
C ASN A 405 -0.22 16.02 -11.21
N SER A 406 -1.37 15.43 -10.81
CA SER A 406 -2.11 14.52 -11.70
C SER A 406 -2.35 15.17 -13.06
N ALA A 407 -1.99 14.45 -14.12
CA ALA A 407 -2.18 14.91 -15.47
C ALA A 407 -3.68 14.97 -15.82
N PRO A 408 -4.18 16.04 -16.43
CA PRO A 408 -5.60 16.18 -16.78
C PRO A 408 -5.93 15.38 -18.06
N TYR A 409 -5.96 14.06 -17.97
CA TYR A 409 -6.10 13.15 -19.12
C TYR A 409 -7.41 13.37 -19.93
N PHE A 410 -8.39 14.04 -19.39
CA PHE A 410 -9.64 14.44 -20.05
C PHE A 410 -9.58 15.84 -20.67
N PHE A 411 -8.42 16.50 -20.71
CA PHE A 411 -8.24 17.83 -21.30
C PHE A 411 -8.79 17.88 -22.74
N VAL A 412 -9.61 18.89 -23.05
CA VAL A 412 -10.27 19.05 -24.34
C VAL A 412 -9.60 20.11 -25.18
N ASP A 413 -9.10 19.73 -26.33
CA ASP A 413 -8.66 20.73 -27.33
C ASP A 413 -9.84 21.48 -27.91
N GLN A 414 -9.88 22.81 -27.74
CA GLN A 414 -11.06 23.61 -28.11
C GLN A 414 -11.21 23.76 -29.64
N ALA A 415 -10.14 23.63 -30.39
CA ALA A 415 -10.18 23.75 -31.85
C ALA A 415 -10.79 22.50 -32.51
N SER A 416 -10.35 21.32 -32.08
CA SER A 416 -10.80 20.04 -32.62
C SER A 416 -11.95 19.40 -31.85
N LYS A 417 -12.21 19.84 -30.63
CA LYS A 417 -13.12 19.22 -29.66
C LYS A 417 -12.70 17.79 -29.24
N GLN A 418 -11.53 17.33 -29.67
CA GLN A 418 -10.97 16.05 -29.23
C GLN A 418 -10.37 16.16 -27.83
N SER A 419 -10.63 15.17 -26.97
CA SER A 419 -9.94 15.09 -25.68
C SER A 419 -8.60 14.37 -25.81
N PHE A 420 -7.68 14.63 -24.88
CA PHE A 420 -6.44 13.84 -24.77
C PHE A 420 -6.73 12.35 -24.66
N ALA A 421 -7.71 11.96 -23.84
CA ALA A 421 -8.08 10.56 -23.64
C ALA A 421 -8.46 9.85 -24.96
N GLN A 422 -9.24 10.53 -25.82
CA GLN A 422 -9.60 10.00 -27.13
C GLN A 422 -8.40 9.85 -28.06
N ALA A 423 -7.53 10.86 -28.09
CA ALA A 423 -6.30 10.82 -28.90
C ALA A 423 -5.35 9.75 -28.40
N TYR A 424 -5.19 9.64 -27.07
CA TYR A 424 -4.35 8.63 -26.43
C TYR A 424 -4.80 7.21 -26.77
N ASP A 425 -6.10 6.89 -26.54
CA ASP A 425 -6.65 5.56 -26.81
C ASP A 425 -6.54 5.17 -28.27
N ALA A 426 -6.71 6.14 -29.20
CA ALA A 426 -6.56 5.90 -30.64
C ALA A 426 -5.12 5.48 -30.99
N VAL A 427 -4.11 6.22 -30.47
CA VAL A 427 -2.70 5.90 -30.69
C VAL A 427 -2.30 4.61 -30.00
N ALA A 428 -2.69 4.41 -28.74
CA ALA A 428 -2.38 3.19 -28.00
C ALA A 428 -2.95 1.92 -28.66
N THR A 429 -4.17 2.00 -29.18
CA THR A 429 -4.82 0.91 -29.90
C THR A 429 -4.07 0.58 -31.21
N ALA A 430 -3.70 1.58 -31.99
CA ALA A 430 -2.95 1.39 -33.23
C ALA A 430 -1.57 0.76 -32.96
N LEU A 431 -0.82 1.27 -31.97
CA LEU A 431 0.48 0.73 -31.60
C LEU A 431 0.40 -0.70 -31.05
N ALA A 432 -0.63 -1.02 -30.26
CA ALA A 432 -0.86 -2.39 -29.79
C ALA A 432 -1.17 -3.37 -30.92
N ALA A 433 -1.78 -2.89 -32.02
CA ALA A 433 -2.03 -3.65 -33.24
C ALA A 433 -0.84 -3.68 -34.21
N GLY A 434 0.31 -3.09 -33.87
CA GLY A 434 1.47 -2.97 -34.74
C GLY A 434 1.27 -2.03 -35.94
N GLN A 435 0.28 -1.13 -35.85
CA GLN A 435 -0.09 -0.20 -36.90
C GLN A 435 0.51 1.19 -36.67
N THR A 436 0.76 1.94 -37.76
CA THR A 436 1.12 3.35 -37.64
C THR A 436 -0.10 4.17 -37.26
N PRO A 437 -0.05 4.94 -36.14
CA PRO A 437 -1.17 5.76 -35.73
C PRO A 437 -1.50 6.87 -36.72
N ALA A 438 -2.79 7.10 -36.99
CA ALA A 438 -3.26 8.27 -37.70
C ALA A 438 -3.04 9.54 -36.88
N ALA A 439 -2.80 10.67 -37.57
CA ALA A 439 -2.65 11.97 -36.91
C ALA A 439 -3.89 12.30 -36.06
N GLN A 440 -3.65 12.69 -34.81
CA GLN A 440 -4.70 13.04 -33.88
C GLN A 440 -4.77 14.57 -33.73
N PRO A 441 -5.89 15.20 -34.06
CA PRO A 441 -6.02 16.66 -33.98
C PRO A 441 -5.61 17.26 -32.63
N PHE A 442 -5.83 16.54 -31.53
CA PHE A 442 -5.39 16.98 -30.22
C PHE A 442 -3.87 17.19 -30.17
N PHE A 443 -3.09 16.19 -30.58
CA PHE A 443 -1.63 16.28 -30.51
C PHE A 443 -1.08 17.31 -31.49
N GLU A 444 -1.66 17.39 -32.70
CA GLU A 444 -1.26 18.37 -33.72
C GLU A 444 -1.46 19.80 -33.23
N ASN A 445 -2.59 20.08 -32.57
CA ASN A 445 -2.91 21.43 -32.07
C ASN A 445 -2.12 21.77 -30.81
N GLN A 446 -1.99 20.81 -29.86
CA GLN A 446 -1.32 21.07 -28.59
C GLN A 446 0.21 21.13 -28.71
N LEU A 447 0.78 20.62 -29.79
CA LEU A 447 2.21 20.69 -30.13
C LEU A 447 2.43 21.42 -31.46
N ALA A 448 1.57 22.37 -31.78
CA ALA A 448 1.69 23.19 -32.99
C ALA A 448 3.09 23.86 -33.04
N GLY A 449 3.74 23.78 -34.20
CA GLY A 449 5.10 24.30 -34.38
C GLY A 449 6.22 23.36 -33.92
N LEU A 450 5.92 22.15 -33.42
CA LEU A 450 6.95 21.17 -33.04
C LEU A 450 7.73 20.65 -34.26
N ILE A 451 6.98 20.21 -35.30
CA ILE A 451 7.59 19.59 -36.50
C ILE A 451 8.36 20.62 -37.29
N GLY A 452 9.61 20.30 -37.64
CA GLY A 452 10.53 21.21 -38.34
C GLY A 452 11.23 22.22 -37.42
N SER A 453 10.96 22.23 -36.11
CA SER A 453 11.64 23.09 -35.16
C SER A 453 12.80 22.37 -34.44
N ALA A 454 13.69 23.15 -33.82
CA ALA A 454 14.76 22.58 -32.95
C ALA A 454 14.19 21.77 -31.78
N CYS A 455 12.93 22.03 -31.38
CA CYS A 455 12.28 21.30 -30.28
C CYS A 455 11.91 19.85 -30.63
N ALA A 456 11.88 19.48 -31.91
CA ALA A 456 11.75 18.10 -32.36
C ALA A 456 13.09 17.33 -32.35
N GLY A 457 14.24 18.03 -32.17
CA GLY A 457 15.55 17.42 -32.28
C GLY A 457 15.81 16.84 -33.67
N SER A 458 16.46 15.69 -33.78
CA SER A 458 16.75 14.98 -35.03
C SER A 458 15.59 14.08 -35.52
N SER A 459 14.34 14.29 -35.05
CA SER A 459 13.21 13.47 -35.43
C SER A 459 12.84 13.65 -36.91
N THR A 460 12.55 12.55 -37.59
CA THR A 460 12.07 12.51 -38.98
C THR A 460 10.54 12.46 -39.06
N ALA A 461 9.85 12.61 -37.93
CA ALA A 461 8.39 12.60 -37.87
C ALA A 461 7.78 13.77 -38.66
N THR A 462 6.71 13.50 -39.40
CA THR A 462 5.96 14.49 -40.20
C THR A 462 4.74 15.06 -39.47
N THR A 463 4.34 14.47 -38.37
CA THR A 463 3.24 14.92 -37.54
C THR A 463 3.62 14.86 -36.05
N ALA A 464 2.97 15.65 -35.20
CA ALA A 464 3.19 15.61 -33.75
C ALA A 464 2.77 14.25 -33.15
N THR A 465 1.72 13.63 -33.67
CA THR A 465 1.28 12.27 -33.29
C THR A 465 2.37 11.25 -33.59
N GLN A 466 2.95 11.27 -34.78
CA GLN A 466 4.05 10.37 -35.18
C GLN A 466 5.29 10.61 -34.30
N PHE A 467 5.59 11.88 -34.02
CA PHE A 467 6.68 12.23 -33.10
C PHE A 467 6.50 11.56 -31.74
N LEU A 468 5.33 11.71 -31.13
CA LEU A 468 5.02 11.10 -29.82
C LEU A 468 5.04 9.57 -29.90
N ALA A 469 4.47 8.99 -30.95
CA ALA A 469 4.46 7.54 -31.16
C ALA A 469 5.88 6.97 -31.28
N ASN A 470 6.79 7.68 -31.94
CA ASN A 470 8.19 7.26 -32.10
C ASN A 470 9.01 7.47 -30.80
N ALA A 471 8.85 8.63 -30.17
CA ALA A 471 9.65 9.01 -29.01
C ALA A 471 9.16 8.36 -27.68
N ALA A 472 7.89 7.95 -27.60
CA ALA A 472 7.22 7.53 -26.37
C ALA A 472 6.23 6.36 -26.58
N ALA A 473 6.53 5.42 -27.49
CA ALA A 473 5.66 4.27 -27.79
C ALA A 473 5.26 3.50 -26.51
N SER A 474 6.23 3.26 -25.63
CA SER A 474 6.01 2.57 -24.36
C SER A 474 5.04 3.31 -23.42
N ASN A 475 4.95 4.64 -23.53
CA ASN A 475 4.01 5.42 -22.72
C ASN A 475 2.56 5.16 -23.13
N PHE A 476 2.31 4.88 -24.40
CA PHE A 476 0.99 4.50 -24.90
C PHE A 476 0.66 3.04 -24.57
N THR A 477 1.57 2.12 -24.86
CA THR A 477 1.32 0.68 -24.69
C THR A 477 1.41 0.20 -23.25
N GLY A 478 2.09 0.94 -22.38
CA GLY A 478 2.28 0.62 -20.96
C GLY A 478 1.39 1.38 -20.00
N GLY A 479 0.44 2.21 -20.48
CA GLY A 479 -0.44 2.98 -19.62
C GLY A 479 0.27 4.13 -18.87
N LEU A 480 1.39 4.68 -19.41
CA LEU A 480 2.21 5.71 -18.76
C LEU A 480 1.74 7.12 -19.12
N VAL A 481 0.47 7.43 -18.82
CA VAL A 481 -0.18 8.69 -19.21
C VAL A 481 0.55 9.90 -18.65
N SER A 482 0.91 9.92 -17.36
CA SER A 482 1.64 11.06 -16.76
C SER A 482 3.01 11.27 -17.38
N SER A 483 3.72 10.18 -17.71
CA SER A 483 5.01 10.25 -18.41
C SER A 483 4.84 10.83 -19.81
N LEU A 484 3.76 10.49 -20.52
CA LEU A 484 3.47 11.09 -21.83
C LEU A 484 3.21 12.60 -21.70
N PHE A 485 2.46 13.04 -20.69
CA PHE A 485 2.28 14.47 -20.41
C PHE A 485 3.62 15.15 -20.13
N SER A 486 4.52 14.50 -19.38
CA SER A 486 5.87 15.04 -19.13
C SER A 486 6.68 15.22 -20.41
N VAL A 487 6.58 14.28 -21.35
CA VAL A 487 7.20 14.40 -22.69
C VAL A 487 6.59 15.58 -23.44
N MET A 488 5.26 15.71 -23.47
CA MET A 488 4.57 16.82 -24.10
C MET A 488 4.95 18.16 -23.46
N ASP A 489 4.95 18.25 -22.13
CA ASP A 489 5.30 19.46 -21.39
C ASP A 489 6.75 19.89 -21.62
N GLY A 490 7.67 18.95 -21.77
CA GLY A 490 9.04 19.24 -22.19
C GLY A 490 9.10 19.92 -23.57
N ARG A 491 8.30 19.43 -24.54
CA ARG A 491 8.21 20.04 -25.89
C ARG A 491 7.49 21.39 -25.86
N ARG A 492 6.42 21.50 -25.09
CA ARG A 492 5.68 22.75 -24.88
C ARG A 492 6.57 23.84 -24.26
N THR A 493 7.36 23.49 -23.24
CA THR A 493 8.34 24.40 -22.63
C THR A 493 9.37 24.89 -23.66
N CYS A 494 9.88 23.99 -24.51
CA CYS A 494 10.80 24.36 -25.60
C CYS A 494 10.14 25.31 -26.60
N LEU A 495 8.84 25.11 -26.90
CA LEU A 495 8.06 25.96 -27.82
C LEU A 495 7.56 27.26 -27.15
N GLY A 496 7.88 27.52 -25.88
CA GLY A 496 7.37 28.68 -25.15
C GLY A 496 5.87 28.61 -24.80
N LEU A 497 5.29 27.39 -24.81
CA LEU A 497 3.87 27.17 -24.53
C LEU A 497 3.62 26.81 -23.04
N PRO A 498 2.46 27.16 -22.48
CA PRO A 498 2.09 26.72 -21.13
C PRO A 498 2.05 25.21 -20.99
N THR A 499 2.44 24.68 -19.82
CA THR A 499 2.47 23.23 -19.52
C THR A 499 1.15 22.73 -18.93
N PHE A 500 0.83 21.45 -19.15
CA PHE A 500 -0.35 20.80 -18.56
C PHE A 500 -0.19 20.53 -17.07
N GLN A 501 1.03 20.20 -16.64
CA GLN A 501 1.38 19.89 -15.28
C GLN A 501 2.14 21.05 -14.64
N ASN A 502 2.03 21.17 -13.30
CA ASN A 502 2.83 22.12 -12.55
C ASN A 502 4.30 21.65 -12.57
N ARG A 503 5.22 22.54 -12.94
CA ARG A 503 6.65 22.23 -13.11
C ARG A 503 7.47 22.52 -11.84
N GLN A 504 6.86 22.96 -10.74
CA GLN A 504 7.56 23.23 -9.49
C GLN A 504 7.88 21.95 -8.72
N LEU A 505 6.94 20.96 -8.76
CA LEU A 505 7.11 19.64 -8.13
C LEU A 505 6.81 18.56 -9.15
N PHE A 506 7.49 17.41 -9.02
CA PHE A 506 7.15 16.23 -9.80
C PHE A 506 5.85 15.61 -9.28
N ASP A 507 5.75 15.38 -7.97
CA ASP A 507 4.54 14.92 -7.29
C ASP A 507 4.28 15.76 -6.02
N LEU A 508 3.03 16.20 -5.84
CA LEU A 508 2.55 16.82 -4.61
C LEU A 508 1.32 16.08 -4.10
N HIS A 509 1.51 15.35 -3.03
CA HIS A 509 0.47 14.52 -2.41
C HIS A 509 -0.22 15.29 -1.29
N MET A 510 -1.48 15.58 -1.49
CA MET A 510 -2.34 16.15 -0.45
C MET A 510 -3.15 15.01 0.17
N ARG A 511 -2.95 14.79 1.47
CA ARG A 511 -3.77 13.84 2.22
C ARG A 511 -5.13 14.46 2.48
N THR A 512 -6.15 13.82 1.94
CA THR A 512 -7.56 14.16 2.11
C THR A 512 -8.26 13.10 2.95
N TYR A 513 -9.50 13.38 3.36
CA TYR A 513 -10.34 12.47 4.12
C TYR A 513 -11.64 12.21 3.35
N ILE A 514 -11.52 11.74 2.11
CA ILE A 514 -12.63 11.47 1.19
C ILE A 514 -12.83 9.97 0.91
N GLY A 515 -11.98 9.11 1.48
CA GLY A 515 -12.02 7.67 1.28
C GLY A 515 -13.27 7.03 1.87
N LYS A 516 -13.67 5.89 1.29
CA LYS A 516 -14.86 5.11 1.68
C LYS A 516 -14.53 3.63 1.75
N SER A 517 -15.22 2.94 2.68
CA SER A 517 -15.16 1.48 2.82
C SER A 517 -16.49 0.96 3.31
N ASN A 518 -16.84 -0.26 2.91
CA ASN A 518 -17.94 -0.97 3.53
C ASN A 518 -17.61 -2.45 3.72
N TYR A 519 -18.11 -2.99 4.82
CA TYR A 519 -18.00 -4.40 5.19
C TYR A 519 -19.38 -4.93 5.54
N ASN A 520 -19.70 -6.13 5.06
CA ASN A 520 -20.87 -6.90 5.50
C ASN A 520 -20.43 -8.35 5.71
N GLY A 521 -20.82 -8.93 6.85
CA GLY A 521 -20.49 -10.30 7.18
C GLY A 521 -21.65 -11.02 7.85
N LEU A 522 -21.93 -12.23 7.42
CA LEU A 522 -22.75 -13.21 8.12
C LEU A 522 -21.82 -14.15 8.89
N ILE A 523 -22.06 -14.30 10.18
CA ILE A 523 -21.25 -15.15 11.07
C ILE A 523 -22.16 -16.22 11.65
N ALA A 524 -21.79 -17.48 11.50
CA ALA A 524 -22.47 -18.61 12.10
C ALA A 524 -21.49 -19.35 13.03
N THR A 525 -21.82 -19.44 14.30
CA THR A 525 -21.01 -20.12 15.32
C THR A 525 -21.78 -21.28 15.93
N LEU A 526 -21.14 -22.45 16.00
CA LEU A 526 -21.61 -23.59 16.76
C LEU A 526 -20.62 -23.90 17.89
N ARG A 527 -21.05 -23.71 19.10
CA ARG A 527 -20.24 -23.94 20.30
C ARG A 527 -20.81 -25.09 21.13
N LYS A 528 -19.98 -26.04 21.48
CA LYS A 528 -20.29 -27.13 22.41
C LYS A 528 -19.56 -26.95 23.73
N ARG A 529 -20.32 -26.85 24.81
CA ARG A 529 -19.79 -26.93 26.17
C ARG A 529 -19.45 -28.37 26.50
N THR A 530 -18.48 -28.57 27.36
CA THR A 530 -18.00 -29.91 27.73
C THR A 530 -19.13 -30.87 28.06
N SER A 531 -19.31 -31.88 27.23
CA SER A 531 -20.17 -33.01 27.52
C SER A 531 -19.65 -34.24 26.77
N HIS A 532 -19.65 -35.38 27.44
CA HIS A 532 -19.02 -36.62 26.91
C HIS A 532 -17.57 -36.42 26.47
N GLY A 533 -16.82 -35.60 27.20
CA GLY A 533 -15.39 -35.31 26.90
C GLY A 533 -15.15 -34.36 25.75
N LEU A 534 -16.15 -33.90 24.99
CA LEU A 534 -15.95 -33.05 23.81
C LEU A 534 -16.39 -31.60 24.09
N THR A 535 -15.47 -30.69 23.80
CA THR A 535 -15.68 -29.25 23.71
C THR A 535 -15.21 -28.76 22.33
N PHE A 536 -15.99 -27.92 21.67
CA PHE A 536 -15.54 -27.29 20.43
C PHE A 536 -16.22 -25.95 20.20
N ASP A 537 -15.55 -25.11 19.41
CA ASP A 537 -16.06 -23.86 18.85
C ASP A 537 -15.78 -23.85 17.33
N ALA A 538 -16.85 -23.84 16.54
CA ALA A 538 -16.78 -23.81 15.08
C ALA A 538 -17.43 -22.51 14.60
N THR A 539 -16.68 -21.67 13.91
CA THR A 539 -17.15 -20.38 13.38
C THR A 539 -16.96 -20.33 11.88
N TYR A 540 -18.02 -20.00 11.18
CA TYR A 540 -18.02 -19.73 9.75
C TYR A 540 -18.43 -18.29 9.48
N THR A 541 -17.62 -17.59 8.68
CA THR A 541 -17.93 -16.22 8.24
C THR A 541 -18.05 -16.19 6.71
N PHE A 542 -19.16 -15.62 6.26
CA PHE A 542 -19.37 -15.26 4.87
C PHE A 542 -19.40 -13.75 4.77
N SER A 543 -18.41 -13.15 4.09
CA SER A 543 -18.25 -11.69 4.12
C SER A 543 -17.83 -11.08 2.80
N LYS A 544 -18.05 -9.77 2.71
CA LYS A 544 -17.64 -8.92 1.59
C LYS A 544 -17.12 -7.60 2.13
N THR A 545 -15.91 -7.25 1.71
CA THR A 545 -15.29 -5.95 1.99
C THR A 545 -15.06 -5.21 0.68
N LEU A 546 -15.51 -3.97 0.61
CA LEU A 546 -15.29 -3.07 -0.52
C LEU A 546 -14.65 -1.79 -0.02
N ASP A 547 -13.65 -1.28 -0.72
CA ASP A 547 -13.00 -0.01 -0.42
C ASP A 547 -12.39 0.63 -1.68
N GLN A 548 -11.75 1.78 -1.47
CA GLN A 548 -11.00 2.50 -2.51
C GLN A 548 -9.48 2.35 -2.34
N ASN A 549 -9.04 1.57 -1.35
CA ASN A 549 -7.62 1.42 -1.05
C ASN A 549 -7.01 0.28 -1.86
N ILE A 550 -5.99 0.59 -2.63
CA ILE A 550 -5.22 -0.36 -3.45
C ILE A 550 -3.87 -0.73 -2.82
N SER A 551 -3.66 -0.39 -1.56
CA SER A 551 -2.45 -0.71 -0.79
C SER A 551 -2.80 -1.19 0.62
N ASN A 552 -1.94 -2.03 1.18
CA ASN A 552 -1.98 -2.42 2.59
C ASN A 552 -1.31 -1.39 3.52
N GLN A 553 -0.61 -0.39 2.97
CA GLN A 553 -0.01 0.72 3.71
C GLN A 553 -0.60 2.04 3.21
N ASN A 554 -1.57 2.57 3.94
CA ASN A 554 -2.32 3.76 3.52
C ASN A 554 -1.67 5.11 3.90
N GLN A 555 -0.46 5.12 4.44
CA GLN A 555 0.18 6.37 4.89
C GLN A 555 0.61 7.27 3.73
N ALA A 556 0.96 6.67 2.59
CA ALA A 556 1.30 7.35 1.36
C ALA A 556 0.36 6.97 0.20
N GLY A 557 -0.76 6.32 0.51
CA GLY A 557 -1.74 5.87 -0.49
C GLY A 557 -2.34 7.04 -1.25
N ILE A 558 -2.23 7.00 -2.59
CA ILE A 558 -2.80 8.00 -3.48
C ILE A 558 -3.81 7.29 -4.35
N TYR A 559 -4.92 7.97 -4.64
CA TYR A 559 -5.82 7.49 -5.67
C TYR A 559 -5.10 7.32 -7.01
N SER A 560 -5.36 6.25 -7.74
CA SER A 560 -4.87 6.08 -9.11
C SER A 560 -5.43 7.20 -10.00
N ASN A 561 -6.61 7.68 -9.67
CA ASN A 561 -7.28 8.80 -10.31
C ASN A 561 -7.68 9.84 -9.26
N SER A 562 -6.92 10.93 -9.18
CA SER A 562 -7.20 12.03 -8.24
C SER A 562 -8.49 12.78 -8.57
N TYR A 563 -8.94 12.75 -9.84
CA TYR A 563 -10.17 13.43 -10.29
C TYR A 563 -11.41 12.58 -9.99
N PHE A 564 -11.34 11.26 -10.22
CA PHE A 564 -12.47 10.35 -10.06
C PHE A 564 -12.08 9.14 -9.18
N PRO A 565 -11.98 9.32 -7.86
CA PRO A 565 -11.51 8.28 -6.92
C PRO A 565 -12.33 6.99 -6.92
N ASN A 566 -13.58 7.03 -7.41
CA ASN A 566 -14.46 5.87 -7.47
C ASN A 566 -14.07 4.84 -8.54
N VAL A 567 -13.15 5.15 -9.46
CA VAL A 567 -12.66 4.18 -10.46
C VAL A 567 -12.02 2.96 -9.80
N ASP A 568 -11.44 3.14 -8.61
CA ASP A 568 -10.79 2.09 -7.82
C ASP A 568 -11.69 1.42 -6.78
N TYR A 569 -12.98 1.80 -6.69
CA TYR A 569 -13.88 1.18 -5.72
C TYR A 569 -14.18 -0.26 -6.10
N GLY A 570 -13.74 -1.20 -5.28
CA GLY A 570 -13.86 -2.63 -5.54
C GLY A 570 -13.56 -3.47 -4.29
N PRO A 571 -13.45 -4.81 -4.44
CA PRO A 571 -13.06 -5.68 -3.34
C PRO A 571 -11.74 -5.24 -2.71
N SER A 572 -11.75 -5.14 -1.38
CA SER A 572 -10.54 -4.83 -0.59
C SER A 572 -9.47 -5.88 -0.82
N LEU A 573 -8.20 -5.49 -0.76
CA LEU A 573 -7.08 -6.44 -0.78
C LEU A 573 -7.14 -7.48 0.35
N PHE A 574 -7.94 -7.21 1.40
CA PHE A 574 -8.15 -8.09 2.54
C PHE A 574 -9.47 -8.87 2.47
N ASP A 575 -10.23 -8.75 1.37
CA ASP A 575 -11.53 -9.38 1.22
C ASP A 575 -11.38 -10.91 1.17
N ARG A 576 -11.95 -11.58 2.17
CA ARG A 576 -12.09 -13.03 2.19
C ARG A 576 -13.57 -13.39 2.27
N THR A 577 -14.09 -14.02 1.22
CA THR A 577 -15.50 -14.34 1.12
C THR A 577 -15.91 -15.40 2.12
N HIS A 578 -15.06 -16.41 2.32
CA HIS A 578 -15.32 -17.55 3.21
C HIS A 578 -14.18 -17.70 4.19
N ILE A 579 -14.50 -17.76 5.49
CA ILE A 579 -13.54 -18.03 6.56
C ILE A 579 -14.19 -19.08 7.47
N PHE A 580 -13.49 -20.19 7.70
CA PHE A 580 -13.91 -21.22 8.64
C PHE A 580 -12.82 -21.51 9.66
N ASN A 581 -13.16 -21.46 10.93
CA ASN A 581 -12.27 -21.82 12.03
C ASN A 581 -12.97 -22.80 12.94
N LEU A 582 -12.24 -23.84 13.38
CA LEU A 582 -12.67 -24.84 14.35
C LEU A 582 -11.58 -25.04 15.39
N SER A 583 -11.90 -24.87 16.64
CA SER A 583 -11.07 -25.29 17.76
C SER A 583 -11.79 -26.38 18.54
N TYR A 584 -11.06 -27.41 18.96
CA TYR A 584 -11.64 -28.50 19.73
C TYR A 584 -10.68 -29.06 20.77
N VAL A 585 -11.27 -29.61 21.83
CA VAL A 585 -10.63 -30.48 22.82
C VAL A 585 -11.51 -31.70 23.02
N TYR A 586 -10.96 -32.87 22.91
CA TYR A 586 -11.67 -34.13 23.09
C TYR A 586 -10.91 -35.06 24.02
N ASP A 587 -11.44 -35.27 25.19
CA ASP A 587 -11.00 -36.32 26.12
C ASP A 587 -11.44 -37.66 25.57
N LEU A 588 -10.51 -38.50 25.21
CA LEU A 588 -10.79 -39.78 24.62
C LEU A 588 -11.50 -40.69 25.67
N PRO A 589 -12.56 -41.40 25.28
CA PRO A 589 -13.34 -42.23 26.22
C PRO A 589 -12.61 -43.55 26.53
N LEU A 590 -11.38 -43.44 27.05
CA LEU A 590 -10.49 -44.52 27.38
C LEU A 590 -10.16 -44.53 28.87
N GLY A 591 -10.04 -45.72 29.50
CA GLY A 591 -9.66 -45.89 30.89
C GLY A 591 -10.85 -46.09 31.86
N LYS A 592 -10.61 -45.92 33.16
CA LYS A 592 -11.58 -46.17 34.24
C LYS A 592 -12.85 -45.35 34.09
N GLY A 593 -14.00 -46.00 34.09
CA GLY A 593 -15.31 -45.35 33.94
C GLY A 593 -15.72 -45.11 32.48
N HIS A 594 -14.90 -45.50 31.52
CA HIS A 594 -15.20 -45.39 30.10
C HIS A 594 -15.39 -46.79 29.43
N ARG A 595 -15.92 -46.76 28.20
CA ARG A 595 -16.27 -48.00 27.45
C ARG A 595 -15.07 -48.93 27.22
N PHE A 596 -13.84 -48.39 27.17
CA PHE A 596 -12.61 -49.11 26.88
C PHE A 596 -11.59 -48.94 28.00
N GLY A 597 -11.06 -50.02 28.57
CA GLY A 597 -9.99 -50.01 29.57
C GLY A 597 -10.44 -50.13 31.02
N GLY A 598 -11.11 -51.18 31.39
CA GLY A 598 -11.65 -51.41 32.75
C GLY A 598 -10.70 -51.95 33.83
N GLY A 599 -9.52 -52.47 33.51
CA GLY A 599 -8.53 -53.03 34.46
C GLY A 599 -7.64 -51.93 35.09
N SER A 600 -7.09 -52.20 36.32
CA SER A 600 -6.35 -51.17 37.06
C SER A 600 -5.09 -50.64 36.32
N TRP A 601 -4.29 -51.51 35.76
CA TRP A 601 -3.07 -51.10 35.04
C TRP A 601 -3.38 -50.65 33.61
N THR A 602 -4.33 -51.31 32.91
CA THR A 602 -4.78 -50.90 31.60
C THR A 602 -5.46 -49.49 31.64
N SER A 603 -6.16 -49.20 32.71
CA SER A 603 -6.76 -47.91 32.99
C SER A 603 -5.71 -46.80 33.15
N ARG A 604 -4.57 -47.07 33.79
CA ARG A 604 -3.43 -46.14 33.90
C ARG A 604 -2.75 -45.91 32.54
N LEU A 605 -2.64 -46.93 31.70
CA LEU A 605 -2.02 -46.83 30.38
C LEU A 605 -2.94 -46.20 29.34
N LEU A 606 -4.20 -46.62 29.31
CA LEU A 606 -5.18 -46.14 28.31
C LEU A 606 -5.95 -44.90 28.72
N GLY A 607 -6.05 -44.58 30.04
CA GLY A 607 -6.79 -43.38 30.52
C GLY A 607 -6.00 -42.09 30.39
N GLY A 608 -6.74 -40.98 30.40
CA GLY A 608 -6.18 -39.62 30.40
C GLY A 608 -5.64 -39.13 29.07
N TRP A 609 -5.93 -39.82 27.98
CA TRP A 609 -5.63 -39.34 26.64
C TRP A 609 -6.65 -38.31 26.17
N TYR A 610 -6.17 -37.25 25.53
CA TYR A 610 -6.98 -36.25 24.90
C TYR A 610 -6.36 -35.82 23.57
N THR A 611 -7.18 -35.31 22.69
CA THR A 611 -6.73 -34.61 21.48
C THR A 611 -7.32 -33.21 21.45
N SER A 612 -6.55 -32.27 20.97
CA SER A 612 -7.01 -30.90 20.74
C SER A 612 -6.49 -30.43 19.39
N GLY A 613 -7.13 -29.45 18.78
CA GLY A 613 -6.64 -28.90 17.52
C GLY A 613 -7.35 -27.62 17.11
N ILE A 614 -6.73 -26.95 16.13
CA ILE A 614 -7.22 -25.77 15.47
C ILE A 614 -7.19 -26.02 13.98
N PHE A 615 -8.35 -26.02 13.35
CA PHE A 615 -8.50 -26.05 11.91
C PHE A 615 -8.88 -24.66 11.41
N SER A 616 -8.20 -24.16 10.36
CA SER A 616 -8.51 -22.91 9.70
C SER A 616 -8.56 -23.11 8.20
N ALA A 617 -9.57 -22.53 7.55
CA ALA A 617 -9.70 -22.54 6.09
C ALA A 617 -10.24 -21.19 5.60
N PHE A 618 -9.60 -20.62 4.57
CA PHE A 618 -9.94 -19.30 4.02
C PHE A 618 -10.01 -19.35 2.50
N SER A 619 -10.94 -18.59 1.92
CA SER A 619 -10.93 -18.33 0.47
C SER A 619 -9.74 -17.43 0.10
N GLY A 620 -9.26 -17.54 -1.15
CA GLY A 620 -8.20 -16.70 -1.69
C GLY A 620 -8.52 -15.20 -1.65
N LEU A 621 -7.47 -14.38 -1.61
CA LEU A 621 -7.57 -12.92 -1.69
C LEU A 621 -7.92 -12.46 -3.12
N PRO A 622 -8.45 -11.24 -3.31
CA PRO A 622 -8.60 -10.67 -4.64
C PRO A 622 -7.24 -10.41 -5.30
N LEU A 623 -7.08 -10.85 -6.53
CA LEU A 623 -5.92 -10.59 -7.38
C LEU A 623 -6.34 -9.81 -8.62
N PHE A 624 -5.47 -8.92 -9.07
CA PHE A 624 -5.70 -8.11 -10.27
C PHE A 624 -4.51 -8.28 -11.21
N VAL A 625 -4.77 -8.36 -12.50
CA VAL A 625 -3.71 -8.17 -13.49
C VAL A 625 -3.41 -6.68 -13.54
N THR A 626 -2.21 -6.30 -13.15
CA THR A 626 -1.84 -4.89 -12.96
C THR A 626 -1.13 -4.30 -14.17
N GLU A 627 -1.42 -3.05 -14.45
CA GLU A 627 -0.71 -2.18 -15.37
C GLU A 627 -0.12 -0.97 -14.61
N SER A 628 0.25 0.11 -15.30
CA SER A 628 0.89 1.28 -14.69
C SER A 628 0.01 1.98 -13.64
N SER A 629 0.65 2.58 -12.64
CA SER A 629 0.02 3.53 -11.71
C SER A 629 -0.40 4.86 -12.37
N GLN A 630 0.10 5.13 -13.57
CA GLN A 630 -0.05 6.41 -14.27
C GLN A 630 -1.25 6.47 -15.23
N VAL A 631 -2.02 5.39 -15.37
CA VAL A 631 -3.09 5.23 -16.36
C VAL A 631 -4.09 6.39 -16.35
N TRP A 632 -4.49 6.84 -15.18
CA TRP A 632 -5.42 7.96 -15.01
C TRP A 632 -4.75 9.32 -14.79
N GLY A 633 -3.51 9.47 -15.25
CA GLY A 633 -2.75 10.69 -15.01
C GLY A 633 -2.18 10.79 -13.59
N GLY A 634 -2.25 9.72 -12.79
CA GLY A 634 -1.69 9.68 -11.45
C GLY A 634 -0.17 9.79 -11.43
N GLY A 635 0.40 10.05 -10.25
CA GLY A 635 1.84 10.20 -10.06
C GLY A 635 2.63 8.91 -10.31
N SER A 636 3.90 9.06 -10.67
CA SER A 636 4.83 7.96 -10.83
C SER A 636 5.48 7.55 -9.49
N ILE A 637 5.52 8.45 -8.51
CA ILE A 637 6.04 8.20 -7.17
C ILE A 637 4.87 7.84 -6.25
N PHE A 638 4.97 6.74 -5.51
CA PHE A 638 3.93 6.24 -4.58
C PHE A 638 2.55 5.96 -5.21
N GLY A 639 2.46 5.93 -6.53
CA GLY A 639 1.25 5.49 -7.23
C GLY A 639 1.09 3.97 -7.18
N PHE A 640 -0.14 3.49 -7.08
CA PHE A 640 -0.44 2.05 -7.10
C PHE A 640 -0.86 1.61 -8.49
N ALA A 641 -0.35 0.46 -8.90
CA ALA A 641 -0.69 -0.14 -10.17
C ALA A 641 -2.20 -0.35 -10.33
N VAL A 642 -2.71 0.01 -11.48
CA VAL A 642 -4.14 -0.06 -11.84
C VAL A 642 -4.47 -1.47 -12.34
N GLY A 643 -5.67 -1.95 -12.06
CA GLY A 643 -6.14 -3.24 -12.58
C GLY A 643 -6.55 -3.14 -14.05
N MET A 644 -5.96 -3.99 -14.93
CA MET A 644 -6.40 -4.18 -16.31
C MET A 644 -7.85 -4.69 -16.39
N ILE A 645 -8.53 -4.39 -17.46
CA ILE A 645 -9.94 -4.76 -17.67
C ILE A 645 -10.01 -6.19 -18.19
N PRO A 646 -10.68 -7.12 -17.49
CA PRO A 646 -10.94 -8.45 -18.02
C PRO A 646 -11.97 -8.40 -19.14
N THR A 647 -11.75 -9.15 -20.22
CA THR A 647 -12.68 -9.30 -21.35
C THR A 647 -13.66 -10.45 -21.16
N VAL A 648 -13.36 -11.34 -20.21
CA VAL A 648 -14.21 -12.46 -19.78
C VAL A 648 -14.44 -12.38 -18.26
N ASN A 649 -15.37 -13.17 -17.74
CA ASN A 649 -15.58 -13.22 -16.30
C ASN A 649 -14.38 -13.89 -15.59
N PRO A 650 -13.63 -13.21 -14.73
CA PRO A 650 -12.44 -13.78 -14.07
C PRO A 650 -12.71 -15.03 -13.20
N SER A 651 -13.94 -15.24 -12.77
CA SER A 651 -14.31 -16.46 -12.03
C SER A 651 -14.16 -17.75 -12.87
N SER A 652 -14.11 -17.63 -14.21
CA SER A 652 -13.89 -18.77 -15.12
C SER A 652 -12.46 -19.31 -15.08
N PHE A 653 -11.48 -18.55 -14.59
CA PHE A 653 -10.07 -18.98 -14.56
C PHE A 653 -9.75 -19.99 -13.45
N GLY A 654 -10.62 -20.14 -12.45
CA GLY A 654 -10.36 -20.95 -11.28
C GLY A 654 -9.36 -20.31 -10.30
N ASN A 655 -8.99 -21.08 -9.26
CA ASN A 655 -8.05 -20.65 -8.21
C ASN A 655 -7.29 -21.86 -7.63
N SER A 656 -6.84 -22.75 -8.49
CA SER A 656 -6.09 -23.95 -8.12
C SER A 656 -4.67 -23.92 -8.69
N VAL A 657 -3.78 -24.72 -8.10
CA VAL A 657 -2.41 -24.87 -8.57
C VAL A 657 -2.38 -25.86 -9.73
N HIS A 658 -1.81 -25.46 -10.85
CA HIS A 658 -1.57 -26.31 -12.01
C HIS A 658 -0.09 -26.69 -12.10
N GLY A 659 0.20 -27.98 -12.28
CA GLY A 659 1.57 -28.50 -12.42
C GLY A 659 1.94 -28.75 -13.88
N GLY A 660 3.25 -28.75 -14.19
CA GLY A 660 3.79 -29.00 -15.53
C GLY A 660 3.63 -27.81 -16.49
N VAL A 661 3.34 -26.61 -15.98
CA VAL A 661 3.13 -25.40 -16.79
C VAL A 661 4.48 -24.76 -17.13
N THR A 662 4.74 -24.61 -18.43
CA THR A 662 6.01 -24.04 -18.97
C THR A 662 5.87 -22.58 -19.41
N GLY A 663 4.63 -22.10 -19.59
CA GLY A 663 4.35 -20.81 -20.20
C GLY A 663 4.65 -20.80 -21.72
N SER A 664 4.21 -19.74 -22.42
CA SER A 664 4.44 -19.56 -23.85
C SER A 664 4.48 -18.08 -24.21
N ASN A 665 5.05 -17.73 -25.37
CA ASN A 665 5.10 -16.35 -25.89
C ASN A 665 5.66 -15.31 -24.88
N GLY A 666 6.62 -15.71 -24.04
CA GLY A 666 7.20 -14.86 -23.00
C GLY A 666 6.31 -14.67 -21.77
N ILE A 667 5.16 -15.37 -21.67
CA ILE A 667 4.21 -15.27 -20.57
C ILE A 667 4.29 -16.52 -19.70
N GLY A 668 4.52 -16.37 -18.38
CA GLY A 668 4.65 -17.46 -17.43
C GLY A 668 5.91 -18.33 -17.60
N THR A 669 6.84 -17.91 -18.42
CA THR A 669 8.01 -18.72 -18.85
C THR A 669 9.07 -18.92 -17.79
N THR A 670 9.13 -18.08 -16.73
CA THR A 670 10.03 -18.29 -15.59
C THR A 670 9.62 -19.52 -14.76
N GLY A 671 8.38 -19.98 -14.89
CA GLY A 671 7.93 -21.23 -14.26
C GLY A 671 8.44 -22.49 -14.93
N ASN A 672 9.03 -22.41 -16.13
CA ASN A 672 9.46 -23.58 -16.90
C ASN A 672 10.56 -24.37 -16.17
N PRO A 673 10.36 -25.66 -15.86
CA PRO A 673 11.37 -26.52 -15.21
C PRO A 673 12.68 -26.63 -16.00
N ALA A 674 12.65 -26.52 -17.33
CA ALA A 674 13.86 -26.50 -18.14
C ALA A 674 14.77 -25.29 -17.81
N ASN A 675 14.21 -24.22 -17.29
CA ASN A 675 14.89 -22.99 -16.85
C ASN A 675 14.98 -22.89 -15.32
N LYS A 676 14.94 -24.01 -14.61
CA LYS A 676 14.93 -24.09 -13.14
C LYS A 676 13.68 -23.51 -12.47
N GLY A 677 12.59 -23.33 -13.21
CA GLY A 677 11.30 -22.94 -12.65
C GLY A 677 10.60 -24.09 -11.94
N THR A 678 9.57 -23.77 -11.15
CA THR A 678 8.83 -24.75 -10.32
C THR A 678 7.90 -25.67 -11.12
N GLY A 679 7.56 -25.31 -12.34
CA GLY A 679 6.50 -25.96 -13.12
C GLY A 679 5.09 -25.67 -12.60
N LEU A 680 4.94 -24.79 -11.59
CA LEU A 680 3.66 -24.47 -10.97
C LEU A 680 3.15 -23.12 -11.41
N ASN A 681 1.85 -23.03 -11.73
CA ASN A 681 1.19 -21.80 -12.10
C ASN A 681 -0.26 -21.77 -11.58
N LEU A 682 -0.80 -20.58 -11.37
CA LEU A 682 -2.21 -20.37 -11.03
C LEU A 682 -3.15 -20.75 -12.20
N PHE A 683 -2.63 -20.75 -13.41
CA PHE A 683 -3.37 -20.99 -14.64
C PHE A 683 -2.80 -22.18 -15.42
N ALA A 684 -3.66 -23.00 -16.00
CA ALA A 684 -3.23 -24.09 -16.85
C ALA A 684 -2.57 -23.57 -18.15
N ASP A 685 -3.08 -22.46 -18.68
CA ASP A 685 -2.50 -21.72 -19.81
C ASP A 685 -2.40 -20.22 -19.46
N PRO A 686 -1.25 -19.78 -18.90
CA PRO A 686 -1.07 -18.39 -18.51
C PRO A 686 -1.10 -17.40 -19.71
N ALA A 687 -0.73 -17.84 -20.92
CA ALA A 687 -0.74 -16.96 -22.08
C ALA A 687 -2.17 -16.69 -22.58
N ALA A 688 -3.03 -17.70 -22.59
CA ALA A 688 -4.45 -17.54 -22.91
C ALA A 688 -5.13 -16.61 -21.91
N VAL A 689 -4.93 -16.87 -20.58
CA VAL A 689 -5.51 -16.03 -19.53
C VAL A 689 -5.01 -14.59 -19.62
N PHE A 690 -3.72 -14.38 -19.92
CA PHE A 690 -3.19 -13.01 -20.10
C PHE A 690 -3.85 -12.29 -21.28
N GLY A 691 -4.16 -13.02 -22.36
CA GLY A 691 -4.86 -12.50 -23.54
C GLY A 691 -6.31 -12.07 -23.27
N ASP A 692 -6.91 -12.57 -22.18
CA ASP A 692 -8.25 -12.19 -21.73
C ASP A 692 -8.29 -10.89 -20.92
N PHE A 693 -7.16 -10.14 -20.88
CA PHE A 693 -7.08 -8.82 -20.26
C PHE A 693 -6.64 -7.77 -21.29
N ARG A 694 -7.21 -6.60 -21.18
CA ARG A 694 -6.82 -5.42 -21.96
C ARG A 694 -6.47 -4.24 -21.05
N ASN A 695 -5.66 -3.35 -21.57
CA ASN A 695 -5.39 -2.07 -20.91
C ASN A 695 -6.69 -1.26 -20.71
N VAL A 696 -6.70 -0.43 -19.69
CA VAL A 696 -7.75 0.55 -19.48
C VAL A 696 -7.77 1.54 -20.66
N GLN A 697 -8.93 1.74 -21.24
CA GLN A 697 -9.19 2.80 -22.22
C GLN A 697 -9.70 4.03 -21.46
N ILE A 698 -8.83 5.03 -21.31
CA ILE A 698 -9.09 6.19 -20.43
C ILE A 698 -10.21 7.10 -20.93
N SER A 699 -10.62 6.97 -22.22
CA SER A 699 -11.76 7.69 -22.77
C SER A 699 -13.10 6.97 -22.59
N LYS A 700 -13.11 5.70 -22.20
CA LYS A 700 -14.31 4.85 -22.20
C LYS A 700 -14.58 4.15 -20.88
N ASP A 701 -13.54 3.71 -20.18
CA ASP A 701 -13.69 2.93 -18.97
C ASP A 701 -13.92 3.84 -17.75
N GLY A 702 -15.02 3.59 -17.04
CA GLY A 702 -15.36 4.32 -15.81
C GLY A 702 -14.86 3.64 -14.53
N ARG A 703 -14.22 2.46 -14.66
CA ARG A 703 -13.67 1.67 -13.54
C ARG A 703 -12.42 0.91 -13.97
N THR A 704 -11.61 0.53 -12.98
CA THR A 704 -10.47 -0.38 -13.18
C THR A 704 -10.91 -1.84 -13.07
N GLY A 705 -10.05 -2.76 -13.49
CA GLY A 705 -10.29 -4.21 -13.35
C GLY A 705 -10.41 -4.68 -11.90
N ARG A 706 -10.07 -3.82 -10.93
CA ARG A 706 -10.28 -4.09 -9.50
C ARG A 706 -11.74 -4.39 -9.14
N ALA A 707 -12.70 -3.87 -9.90
CA ALA A 707 -14.11 -4.15 -9.68
C ALA A 707 -14.45 -5.64 -9.84
N ASN A 708 -13.69 -6.37 -10.64
CA ASN A 708 -13.90 -7.78 -10.95
C ASN A 708 -12.58 -8.57 -10.88
N PRO A 709 -12.11 -8.94 -9.68
CA PRO A 709 -10.82 -9.60 -9.48
C PRO A 709 -10.87 -11.10 -9.77
N ILE A 710 -9.70 -11.66 -10.06
CA ILE A 710 -9.42 -13.10 -9.92
C ILE A 710 -9.39 -13.41 -8.41
N ARG A 711 -9.73 -14.62 -8.00
CA ARG A 711 -9.50 -15.10 -6.64
C ARG A 711 -8.17 -15.85 -6.59
N GLY A 712 -7.33 -15.48 -5.61
CA GLY A 712 -6.09 -16.15 -5.29
C GLY A 712 -6.29 -17.53 -4.70
N LEU A 713 -5.20 -18.13 -4.28
CA LEU A 713 -5.17 -19.48 -3.76
C LEU A 713 -5.88 -19.57 -2.40
N PRO A 714 -6.71 -20.59 -2.17
CA PRO A 714 -7.28 -20.85 -0.85
C PRO A 714 -6.20 -21.33 0.11
N TYR A 715 -6.46 -21.10 1.39
CA TYR A 715 -5.60 -21.57 2.49
C TYR A 715 -6.37 -22.51 3.38
N TRP A 716 -5.74 -23.60 3.84
CA TRP A 716 -6.21 -24.37 4.98
C TRP A 716 -5.08 -25.02 5.76
N ASN A 717 -5.28 -25.22 7.06
CA ASN A 717 -4.32 -25.86 7.95
C ASN A 717 -5.04 -26.53 9.12
N LEU A 718 -4.51 -27.63 9.61
CA LEU A 718 -4.86 -28.26 10.88
C LEU A 718 -3.63 -28.44 11.73
N ASP A 719 -3.59 -27.74 12.84
CA ASP A 719 -2.67 -28.00 13.94
C ASP A 719 -3.40 -28.85 14.99
N SER A 720 -2.77 -29.94 15.46
CA SER A 720 -3.40 -30.87 16.39
C SER A 720 -2.40 -31.35 17.44
N SER A 721 -2.88 -31.59 18.63
CA SER A 721 -2.13 -32.16 19.74
C SER A 721 -2.74 -33.47 20.21
N LEU A 722 -1.91 -34.46 20.45
CA LEU A 722 -2.27 -35.65 21.20
C LEU A 722 -1.55 -35.61 22.55
N GLY A 723 -2.33 -35.53 23.61
CA GLY A 723 -1.81 -35.45 24.96
C GLY A 723 -2.28 -36.58 25.87
N LYS A 724 -1.49 -36.86 26.89
CA LYS A 724 -1.85 -37.77 27.96
C LYS A 724 -1.56 -37.12 29.30
N LYS A 725 -2.56 -37.05 30.16
CA LYS A 725 -2.41 -36.61 31.55
C LYS A 725 -2.56 -37.80 32.48
N THR A 726 -1.55 -38.01 33.36
CA THR A 726 -1.51 -39.09 34.36
C THR A 726 -1.30 -38.48 35.73
N ALA A 727 -2.21 -38.69 36.66
CA ALA A 727 -2.01 -38.34 38.05
C ALA A 727 -1.00 -39.34 38.69
N LEU A 728 0.08 -38.79 39.22
CA LEU A 728 1.08 -39.57 39.99
C LEU A 728 0.73 -39.65 41.45
N THR A 729 0.26 -38.52 42.03
CA THR A 729 -0.29 -38.39 43.37
C THR A 729 -1.54 -37.50 43.34
N GLU A 730 -2.18 -37.27 44.46
CA GLU A 730 -3.30 -36.31 44.56
C GLU A 730 -2.91 -34.89 44.17
N ARG A 731 -1.65 -34.51 44.30
CA ARG A 731 -1.11 -33.16 44.06
C ARG A 731 -0.23 -33.04 42.83
N VAL A 732 0.30 -34.19 42.32
CA VAL A 732 1.25 -34.18 41.23
C VAL A 732 0.66 -34.90 40.04
N SER A 733 0.64 -34.25 38.90
CA SER A 733 0.30 -34.87 37.61
C SER A 733 1.40 -34.69 36.58
N PHE A 734 1.48 -35.67 35.69
CA PHE A 734 2.41 -35.73 34.59
C PHE A 734 1.67 -35.64 33.27
N ARG A 735 2.11 -34.74 32.39
CA ARG A 735 1.52 -34.55 31.07
C ARG A 735 2.58 -34.73 30.00
N ILE A 736 2.27 -35.57 29.02
CA ILE A 736 3.03 -35.71 27.77
C ILE A 736 2.14 -35.18 26.65
N THR A 737 2.72 -34.41 25.75
CA THR A 737 2.04 -33.95 24.52
C THR A 737 2.92 -34.23 23.29
N ALA A 738 2.28 -34.56 22.18
CA ALA A 738 2.84 -34.53 20.86
C ALA A 738 2.01 -33.53 20.04
N ASP A 739 2.61 -32.38 19.75
CA ASP A 739 1.98 -31.27 19.04
C ASP A 739 2.40 -31.32 17.57
N PHE A 740 1.43 -31.45 16.69
CA PHE A 740 1.62 -31.56 15.24
C PHE A 740 1.14 -30.24 14.61
N PHE A 741 2.07 -29.48 14.07
CA PHE A 741 1.78 -28.30 13.25
C PHE A 741 1.71 -28.74 11.79
N ASN A 742 0.63 -28.37 11.12
CA ASN A 742 0.32 -28.82 9.76
C ASN A 742 0.34 -30.38 9.68
N ILE A 743 -0.55 -31.02 10.46
CA ILE A 743 -0.58 -32.48 10.63
C ILE A 743 -0.68 -33.24 9.29
N PHE A 744 -1.34 -32.66 8.30
CA PHE A 744 -1.50 -33.26 6.97
C PHE A 744 -0.33 -32.97 6.03
N ASN A 745 0.67 -32.20 6.45
CA ASN A 745 1.78 -31.73 5.61
C ASN A 745 1.28 -31.06 4.31
N HIS A 746 0.20 -30.31 4.44
CA HIS A 746 -0.41 -29.60 3.32
C HIS A 746 0.41 -28.36 2.95
N VAL A 747 0.70 -28.17 1.66
CA VAL A 747 1.44 -27.03 1.17
C VAL A 747 0.46 -25.91 0.83
N ASN A 748 0.57 -24.78 1.51
CA ASN A 748 -0.08 -23.54 1.14
C ASN A 748 0.92 -22.67 0.36
N PHE A 749 0.48 -22.04 -0.70
CA PHE A 749 1.32 -21.22 -1.55
C PHE A 749 1.00 -19.72 -1.38
N VAL A 750 2.01 -18.88 -1.65
CA VAL A 750 1.84 -17.44 -1.80
C VAL A 750 1.18 -17.17 -3.16
N ASP A 751 0.28 -16.20 -3.19
CA ASP A 751 -0.36 -15.77 -4.44
C ASP A 751 0.69 -15.25 -5.43
N PRO A 752 0.60 -15.64 -6.71
CA PRO A 752 1.57 -15.25 -7.73
C PRO A 752 1.38 -13.78 -8.17
N THR A 753 2.42 -13.22 -8.77
CA THR A 753 2.37 -11.91 -9.41
C THR A 753 1.57 -11.97 -10.71
N LEU A 754 0.64 -11.02 -10.89
CA LEU A 754 -0.13 -10.81 -12.11
C LEU A 754 0.12 -9.38 -12.61
N SER A 755 1.10 -9.18 -13.50
CA SER A 755 1.51 -7.85 -13.96
C SER A 755 1.82 -7.80 -15.45
N LEU A 756 1.37 -6.75 -16.11
CA LEU A 756 1.72 -6.44 -17.50
C LEU A 756 3.22 -6.27 -17.71
N THR A 757 3.93 -5.71 -16.73
CA THR A 757 5.37 -5.45 -16.83
C THR A 757 6.23 -6.66 -16.48
N GLN A 758 5.65 -7.68 -15.84
CA GLN A 758 6.32 -8.91 -15.44
C GLN A 758 5.70 -10.14 -16.10
N LYS A 759 5.51 -10.09 -17.41
CA LYS A 759 4.84 -11.15 -18.19
C LYS A 759 5.48 -12.52 -18.00
N ALA A 760 6.80 -12.59 -17.93
CA ALA A 760 7.53 -13.86 -17.79
C ALA A 760 7.20 -14.60 -16.50
N SER A 761 6.84 -13.90 -15.42
CA SER A 761 6.43 -14.50 -14.14
C SER A 761 4.91 -14.54 -13.94
N PHE A 762 4.11 -14.25 -14.96
CA PHE A 762 2.65 -14.19 -14.86
C PHE A 762 2.06 -15.50 -14.37
N GLY A 763 1.43 -15.46 -13.21
CA GLY A 763 0.79 -16.60 -12.57
C GLY A 763 1.75 -17.66 -12.00
N VAL A 764 3.07 -17.49 -12.12
CA VAL A 764 4.07 -18.48 -11.65
C VAL A 764 4.08 -18.55 -10.13
N ILE A 765 3.93 -19.75 -9.60
CA ILE A 765 3.97 -20.02 -8.17
C ILE A 765 5.39 -20.50 -7.81
N SER A 766 6.10 -19.73 -7.04
CA SER A 766 7.50 -19.99 -6.68
C SER A 766 7.75 -20.11 -5.17
N THR A 767 6.77 -19.71 -4.35
CA THR A 767 6.98 -19.55 -2.90
C THR A 767 5.86 -20.22 -2.12
N GLN A 768 6.22 -20.91 -1.03
CA GLN A 768 5.28 -21.43 -0.06
C GLN A 768 4.91 -20.36 0.97
N LEU A 769 3.68 -20.40 1.46
CA LEU A 769 3.22 -19.55 2.53
C LEU A 769 3.69 -20.14 3.88
N VAL A 770 4.60 -19.44 4.54
CA VAL A 770 5.09 -19.80 5.88
C VAL A 770 4.18 -19.15 6.93
N PRO A 771 3.63 -19.88 7.89
CA PRO A 771 2.89 -19.30 9.00
C PRO A 771 3.74 -18.30 9.80
N THR A 772 3.20 -17.11 10.08
CA THR A 772 3.92 -16.00 10.73
C THR A 772 4.29 -16.24 12.19
N ASN A 773 3.76 -17.29 12.81
CA ASN A 773 4.03 -17.71 14.20
C ASN A 773 5.19 -18.68 14.35
N ARG A 774 5.91 -18.98 13.27
CA ARG A 774 7.08 -19.85 13.28
C ARG A 774 8.37 -19.05 13.24
N ASP A 775 9.42 -19.61 13.88
CA ASP A 775 10.76 -19.02 13.81
C ASP A 775 11.22 -18.98 12.34
N ASN A 776 11.70 -17.81 11.91
CA ASN A 776 12.18 -17.58 10.54
C ASN A 776 13.33 -18.50 10.09
N THR A 777 13.96 -19.23 11.03
CA THR A 777 15.03 -20.19 10.72
C THR A 777 14.52 -21.49 10.11
N LEU A 778 13.20 -21.72 10.11
CA LEU A 778 12.54 -22.95 9.66
C LEU A 778 11.45 -22.63 8.63
N ALA A 779 11.88 -21.98 7.57
CA ALA A 779 11.07 -21.24 6.58
C ALA A 779 10.38 -22.15 5.53
N ASP A 780 10.11 -23.42 5.82
CA ASP A 780 9.28 -24.26 4.98
C ASP A 780 7.90 -24.48 5.62
N GLY A 781 6.84 -24.46 4.86
CA GLY A 781 5.48 -24.75 5.34
C GLY A 781 5.26 -26.21 5.78
N SER A 782 6.32 -27.01 5.97
CA SER A 782 6.26 -28.44 6.27
C SER A 782 5.67 -28.75 7.64
N ARG A 783 5.29 -30.02 7.84
CA ARG A 783 4.80 -30.51 9.13
C ARG A 783 5.90 -30.49 10.19
N TRP A 784 5.54 -29.98 11.36
CA TRP A 784 6.37 -29.98 12.55
C TRP A 784 5.78 -30.85 13.64
N ILE A 785 6.64 -31.54 14.40
CA ILE A 785 6.26 -32.32 15.58
C ILE A 785 7.08 -31.81 16.75
N GLN A 786 6.38 -31.34 17.79
CA GLN A 786 6.99 -30.94 19.06
C GLN A 786 6.54 -31.90 20.16
N LEU A 787 7.48 -32.45 20.92
CA LEU A 787 7.17 -33.23 22.10
C LEU A 787 7.30 -32.37 23.35
N GLY A 788 6.26 -32.40 24.17
CA GLY A 788 6.19 -31.67 25.44
C GLY A 788 6.12 -32.62 26.62
N LEU A 789 6.85 -32.29 27.69
CA LEU A 789 6.82 -32.97 28.97
C LEU A 789 6.60 -31.96 30.07
N ARG A 790 5.57 -32.15 30.91
CA ARG A 790 5.24 -31.23 31.99
C ARG A 790 4.86 -31.95 33.25
N PHE A 791 5.43 -31.50 34.38
CA PHE A 791 5.00 -31.86 35.70
C PHE A 791 4.16 -30.72 36.28
N GLU A 792 2.97 -31.03 36.79
CA GLU A 792 2.07 -30.11 37.45
C GLU A 792 1.98 -30.51 38.94
N PHE A 793 2.31 -29.56 39.84
CA PHE A 793 2.35 -29.75 41.29
C PHE A 793 1.19 -29.04 41.96
#